data_e771b9735f1bbbc33906f378d02e181c
#
_entry.id   e771b9735f1bbbc33906f378d02e181c
#
_cell.length_a   1.000
_cell.length_b   1.000
_cell.length_c   1.000
_cell.angle_alpha   90.00
_cell.angle_beta   90.00
_cell.angle_gamma   90.00
#
_symmetry.space_group_name_H-M   'P 1'
#
loop_
_entity.id
_entity.type
_entity.pdbx_description
1 polymer ?
#
loop_
_entity_poly.entity_id
_entity_poly.type
_entity_poly.pdbx_seq_one_letter_code
_entity_poly.pdbx_strand_id
1 'polypeptide(L)'
;MKKYFIAISGALFLLFCGTGCASALSEEPMAPDAAINLSVLENEVGGSDPIEGANRVMFAVTDFCMDYVVDIIGRIYCTILPRPIIDGLDNVCVNLEFPARAISCLLSAEWRGAGDETVRFLTNSIIGIGGIFDVAGAWLGFYGTESNFGQAFAAWGIDPGCTLTLPLVRAVNVRDTVGEVFDAAFDMKTYIPYSGYITTINRLVVAHRDYIPVVEGSDDRYKTFRQLMLVYREIRQRKLVYRNRNARYSAEREVRRAAEREAELAAAEGRSAPPPEPRPIPPPPPRPEGLKGEWLAVPGLNMGTPAEQSMLSMHFRPRKDDDFWYCPLSFFNRDFERSGSRRRIAMHPGRPRARYTFWKQSDPKLEDPPRRERLALILPGIGGAWNTAGALALAELFYREGYSVATFDSAFNWHFIVSSNPVPRLPGFLPEDAAAVKMLLASALDDMRERGEIDKPYVVLAGYSMGGMHALKIAAADRRTDTLKLDRVIAINPPAELLHALERAEDFAKKSGRYSPKEAMDKIAEIGGFILAGRHGKTDLLSSRPIMPPPLGAPGAPHPGEYRMPVSPDDAECLLGLSLRSTLRSVLATVHRERPVETIDVPFKLLSRNQLYCKLDAVDLRTYAFRILPAQYPATDRNELFRLSGLRSVGRSLAADPRIRVIHSWNDPLLVGDDARFLDRTFGGRIVWVSGGGHLGSLCAHQVQRKIIELAEPTPASSPGKPALSSAR
;
A
#
# COMPACT_ATOMS: atom_id res chain seq x y z
N MET A 1 26.40 -19.55 24.00
CA MET A 1 25.48 -18.45 23.71
C MET A 1 24.08 -18.63 24.32
N LYS A 2 23.41 -19.81 24.23
CA LYS A 2 22.06 -20.04 24.85
C LYS A 2 21.99 -19.72 26.36
N LYS A 3 23.02 -20.10 27.15
CA LYS A 3 23.04 -19.84 28.61
C LYS A 3 23.18 -18.35 28.96
N TYR A 4 23.84 -17.56 28.13
CA TYR A 4 24.01 -16.13 28.36
C TYR A 4 22.79 -15.32 27.96
N PHE A 5 22.05 -15.78 26.92
CA PHE A 5 20.81 -15.11 26.48
C PHE A 5 19.70 -15.23 27.55
N ILE A 6 19.53 -16.40 28.15
CA ILE A 6 18.57 -16.63 29.27
C ILE A 6 18.96 -15.83 30.53
N ALA A 7 20.25 -15.74 30.84
CA ALA A 7 20.72 -14.99 31.99
C ALA A 7 20.57 -13.47 31.81
N ILE A 8 20.79 -12.96 30.60
CA ILE A 8 20.63 -11.53 30.29
C ILE A 8 19.15 -11.14 30.28
N SER A 9 18.26 -11.99 29.75
CA SER A 9 16.80 -11.76 29.77
C SER A 9 16.25 -11.77 31.19
N GLY A 10 16.72 -12.68 32.06
CA GLY A 10 16.33 -12.74 33.47
C GLY A 10 16.86 -11.57 34.32
N ALA A 11 18.08 -11.11 34.08
CA ALA A 11 18.68 -9.98 34.79
C ALA A 11 18.02 -8.64 34.39
N LEU A 12 17.64 -8.46 33.11
CA LEU A 12 16.88 -7.30 32.61
C LEU A 12 15.45 -7.27 33.21
N PHE A 13 14.81 -8.44 33.38
CA PHE A 13 13.49 -8.53 33.99
C PHE A 13 13.46 -8.05 35.43
N LEU A 14 14.49 -8.39 36.23
CA LEU A 14 14.60 -7.99 37.64
C LEU A 14 14.94 -6.50 37.80
N LEU A 15 15.63 -5.89 36.86
CA LEU A 15 15.98 -4.47 36.89
C LEU A 15 14.82 -3.53 36.50
N PHE A 16 13.84 -3.98 35.74
CA PHE A 16 12.76 -3.15 35.23
C PHE A 16 11.41 -3.29 35.94
N CYS A 17 11.23 -4.29 36.80
CA CYS A 17 9.98 -4.44 37.60
C CYS A 17 9.82 -3.41 38.72
N GLY A 18 10.79 -2.52 38.95
CA GLY A 18 10.84 -1.64 40.10
C GLY A 18 10.51 -0.17 39.93
N THR A 19 10.29 0.33 38.73
CA THR A 19 9.97 1.76 38.51
C THR A 19 8.74 1.97 37.64
N GLY A 20 7.60 1.97 38.29
CA GLY A 20 6.38 2.55 37.71
C GLY A 20 6.52 4.07 37.59
N CYS A 21 7.13 4.54 36.51
CA CYS A 21 7.05 5.93 36.11
C CYS A 21 5.95 6.10 35.04
N ALA A 22 4.73 6.27 35.53
CA ALA A 22 3.69 6.92 34.74
C ALA A 22 4.08 8.40 34.60
N SER A 23 4.77 8.76 33.54
CA SER A 23 4.81 10.13 33.10
C SER A 23 3.42 10.46 32.54
N ALA A 24 2.56 11.01 33.39
CA ALA A 24 1.32 11.64 32.97
C ALA A 24 1.69 12.74 31.96
N LEU A 25 1.50 12.46 30.69
CA LEU A 25 1.28 13.50 29.70
C LEU A 25 -0.04 14.16 30.14
N SER A 26 0.00 15.43 30.53
CA SER A 26 -1.19 16.21 30.84
C SER A 26 -2.08 16.16 29.61
N GLU A 27 -3.16 15.41 29.71
CA GLU A 27 -4.22 15.38 28.71
C GLU A 27 -4.93 16.75 28.76
N GLU A 28 -4.61 17.63 27.81
CA GLU A 28 -5.61 18.62 27.44
C GLU A 28 -6.77 17.83 26.81
N PRO A 29 -8.01 18.00 27.32
CA PRO A 29 -9.16 17.31 26.75
C PRO A 29 -9.24 17.63 25.26
N MET A 30 -9.22 16.59 24.42
CA MET A 30 -9.34 16.71 22.98
C MET A 30 -10.64 17.42 22.66
N ALA A 31 -10.59 18.48 21.85
CA ALA A 31 -11.80 19.19 21.43
C ALA A 31 -12.76 18.17 20.78
N PRO A 32 -14.07 18.22 21.07
CA PRO A 32 -15.04 17.21 20.64
C PRO A 32 -15.12 17.01 19.12
N ASP A 33 -14.56 17.95 18.33
CA ASP A 33 -14.52 17.92 16.87
C ASP A 33 -13.10 17.68 16.31
N ALA A 34 -12.14 17.24 17.12
CA ALA A 34 -10.80 16.93 16.65
C ALA A 34 -10.70 15.49 16.12
N ALA A 35 -9.91 15.28 15.06
CA ALA A 35 -9.59 13.93 14.60
C ALA A 35 -8.68 13.22 15.63
N ILE A 36 -8.76 11.88 15.67
CA ILE A 36 -7.93 11.07 16.57
C ILE A 36 -6.44 11.34 16.33
N ASN A 37 -5.69 11.48 17.42
CA ASN A 37 -4.24 11.62 17.38
C ASN A 37 -3.60 10.23 17.32
N LEU A 38 -3.00 9.89 16.17
CA LEU A 38 -2.43 8.56 15.94
C LEU A 38 -1.28 8.23 16.89
N SER A 39 -0.49 9.20 17.33
CA SER A 39 0.61 8.97 18.27
C SER A 39 0.11 8.77 19.69
N VAL A 40 -0.98 9.41 20.09
CA VAL A 40 -1.66 9.13 21.37
C VAL A 40 -2.25 7.73 21.37
N LEU A 41 -2.96 7.37 20.29
CA LEU A 41 -3.51 6.02 20.10
C LEU A 41 -2.44 4.93 20.23
N GLU A 42 -1.28 5.12 19.61
CA GLU A 42 -0.16 4.18 19.70
C GLU A 42 0.35 4.00 21.14
N ASN A 43 0.42 5.07 21.92
CA ASN A 43 0.90 5.03 23.28
C ASN A 43 -0.13 4.40 24.23
N GLU A 44 -1.41 4.66 24.04
CA GLU A 44 -2.48 4.09 24.87
C GLU A 44 -2.68 2.59 24.63
N VAL A 45 -2.73 2.16 23.36
CA VAL A 45 -2.97 0.76 23.04
C VAL A 45 -1.68 -0.07 23.03
N GLY A 46 -0.58 0.52 22.56
CA GLY A 46 0.72 -0.16 22.40
C GLY A 46 1.57 -0.22 23.66
N GLY A 47 1.21 0.53 24.67
CA GLY A 47 2.03 0.83 25.82
C GLY A 47 2.98 2.01 25.56
N SER A 48 3.29 2.74 26.63
CA SER A 48 4.24 3.86 26.55
C SER A 48 5.65 3.39 26.14
N ASP A 49 6.41 4.28 25.55
CA ASP A 49 7.81 4.04 25.17
C ASP A 49 8.78 4.90 26.01
N PRO A 50 8.93 4.59 27.31
CA PRO A 50 9.74 5.40 28.23
C PRO A 50 11.23 5.31 27.92
N ILE A 51 11.66 4.25 27.23
CA ILE A 51 13.05 4.02 26.83
C ILE A 51 13.23 4.18 25.30
N GLU A 52 12.50 5.12 24.69
CA GLU A 52 12.50 5.33 23.25
C GLU A 52 13.91 5.38 22.65
N GLY A 53 14.85 6.07 23.32
CA GLY A 53 16.24 6.18 22.85
C GLY A 53 16.93 4.83 22.75
N ALA A 54 16.77 3.96 23.74
CA ALA A 54 17.34 2.60 23.72
C ALA A 54 16.67 1.74 22.67
N ASN A 55 15.33 1.79 22.57
CA ASN A 55 14.57 1.06 21.58
C ASN A 55 14.96 1.46 20.15
N ARG A 56 15.21 2.75 19.88
CA ARG A 56 15.69 3.23 18.58
C ARG A 56 17.08 2.70 18.23
N VAL A 57 17.98 2.62 19.20
CA VAL A 57 19.32 2.04 19.00
C VAL A 57 19.22 0.54 18.69
N MET A 58 18.41 -0.20 19.46
CA MET A 58 18.19 -1.64 19.23
C MET A 58 17.52 -1.90 17.88
N PHE A 59 16.55 -1.06 17.51
CA PHE A 59 15.93 -1.11 16.20
C PHE A 59 16.93 -0.82 15.07
N ALA A 60 17.82 0.16 15.25
CA ALA A 60 18.84 0.47 14.24
C ALA A 60 19.76 -0.73 13.94
N VAL A 61 20.03 -1.58 14.94
CA VAL A 61 20.74 -2.86 14.72
C VAL A 61 19.91 -3.79 13.86
N THR A 62 18.61 -3.92 14.14
CA THR A 62 17.69 -4.73 13.31
C THR A 62 17.66 -4.22 11.88
N ASP A 63 17.47 -2.91 11.71
CA ASP A 63 17.37 -2.24 10.41
C ASP A 63 18.65 -2.40 9.58
N PHE A 64 19.82 -2.21 10.23
CA PHE A 64 21.12 -2.47 9.61
C PHE A 64 21.26 -3.94 9.18
N CYS A 65 20.89 -4.89 10.05
CA CYS A 65 20.94 -6.30 9.72
C CYS A 65 20.01 -6.63 8.52
N MET A 66 18.81 -6.06 8.50
CA MET A 66 17.86 -6.27 7.40
C MET A 66 18.39 -5.70 6.08
N ASP A 67 18.89 -4.44 6.08
CA ASP A 67 19.32 -3.76 4.86
C ASP A 67 20.61 -4.33 4.27
N TYR A 68 21.56 -4.79 5.10
CA TYR A 68 22.91 -5.16 4.64
C TYR A 68 23.21 -6.65 4.76
N VAL A 69 22.75 -7.33 5.80
CA VAL A 69 23.04 -8.74 6.02
C VAL A 69 21.96 -9.62 5.39
N VAL A 70 20.71 -9.37 5.75
CA VAL A 70 19.58 -10.20 5.29
C VAL A 70 19.31 -9.96 3.80
N ASP A 71 19.46 -8.74 3.29
CA ASP A 71 19.32 -8.45 1.86
C ASP A 71 20.34 -9.22 1.02
N ILE A 72 21.63 -9.22 1.42
CA ILE A 72 22.67 -9.96 0.69
C ILE A 72 22.43 -11.48 0.76
N ILE A 73 22.19 -12.00 1.98
CA ILE A 73 21.90 -13.42 2.17
C ILE A 73 20.63 -13.81 1.40
N GLY A 74 19.59 -12.98 1.46
CA GLY A 74 18.32 -13.19 0.78
C GLY A 74 18.45 -13.24 -0.74
N ARG A 75 19.27 -12.38 -1.32
CA ARG A 75 19.55 -12.40 -2.76
C ARG A 75 20.24 -13.70 -3.16
N ILE A 76 21.27 -14.10 -2.42
CA ILE A 76 21.98 -15.37 -2.66
C ILE A 76 21.01 -16.54 -2.49
N TYR A 77 20.27 -16.58 -1.38
CA TYR A 77 19.31 -17.62 -1.04
C TYR A 77 18.21 -17.78 -2.12
N CYS A 78 17.60 -16.68 -2.53
CA CYS A 78 16.59 -16.67 -3.58
C CYS A 78 17.17 -16.88 -4.99
N THR A 79 18.49 -16.75 -5.19
CA THR A 79 19.14 -17.09 -6.46
C THR A 79 19.39 -18.59 -6.56
N ILE A 80 19.67 -19.26 -5.45
CA ILE A 80 19.97 -20.67 -5.40
C ILE A 80 18.70 -21.53 -5.28
N LEU A 81 17.75 -21.10 -4.43
CA LEU A 81 16.54 -21.86 -4.12
C LEU A 81 15.33 -21.36 -4.90
N PRO A 82 14.64 -22.23 -5.64
CA PRO A 82 13.34 -21.89 -6.25
C PRO A 82 12.30 -21.59 -5.18
N ARG A 83 11.36 -20.69 -5.52
CA ARG A 83 10.30 -20.23 -4.62
C ARG A 83 9.50 -21.37 -3.97
N PRO A 84 9.12 -22.46 -4.66
CA PRO A 84 8.41 -23.58 -4.03
C PRO A 84 9.18 -24.23 -2.88
N ILE A 85 10.51 -24.27 -2.97
CA ILE A 85 11.34 -24.83 -1.89
C ILE A 85 11.36 -23.87 -0.69
N ILE A 86 11.47 -22.57 -0.93
CA ILE A 86 11.45 -21.54 0.11
C ILE A 86 10.11 -21.58 0.85
N ASP A 87 9.00 -21.62 0.11
CA ASP A 87 7.65 -21.67 0.67
C ASP A 87 7.39 -23.01 1.38
N GLY A 88 7.88 -24.13 0.82
CA GLY A 88 7.82 -25.45 1.46
C GLY A 88 8.60 -25.49 2.79
N LEU A 89 9.80 -24.90 2.84
CA LEU A 89 10.55 -24.77 4.08
C LEU A 89 9.83 -23.89 5.12
N ASP A 90 9.17 -22.81 4.69
CA ASP A 90 8.35 -21.98 5.59
C ASP A 90 7.17 -22.77 6.15
N ASN A 91 6.48 -23.56 5.32
CA ASN A 91 5.40 -24.46 5.76
C ASN A 91 5.89 -25.50 6.78
N VAL A 92 7.07 -26.11 6.56
CA VAL A 92 7.68 -27.01 7.55
C VAL A 92 7.96 -26.28 8.86
N CYS A 93 8.50 -25.05 8.80
CA CYS A 93 8.72 -24.24 10.00
C CYS A 93 7.41 -23.99 10.76
N VAL A 94 6.36 -23.60 10.06
CA VAL A 94 5.03 -23.38 10.64
C VAL A 94 4.48 -24.69 11.21
N ASN A 95 4.68 -25.83 10.54
CA ASN A 95 4.21 -27.13 11.03
C ASN A 95 4.92 -27.54 12.34
N LEU A 96 6.22 -27.32 12.45
CA LEU A 96 7.02 -27.64 13.65
C LEU A 96 6.68 -26.74 14.86
N GLU A 97 6.09 -25.57 14.67
CA GLU A 97 5.60 -24.68 15.74
C GLU A 97 4.25 -25.11 16.32
N PHE A 98 3.66 -26.21 15.82
CA PHE A 98 2.35 -26.71 16.27
C PHE A 98 2.22 -26.80 17.81
N PRO A 99 3.16 -27.38 18.60
CA PRO A 99 2.93 -27.52 20.04
C PRO A 99 2.76 -26.18 20.74
N ALA A 100 3.56 -25.17 20.42
CA ALA A 100 3.45 -23.84 20.99
C ALA A 100 2.09 -23.22 20.69
N ARG A 101 1.62 -23.33 19.44
CA ARG A 101 0.32 -22.78 19.03
C ARG A 101 -0.86 -23.52 19.68
N ALA A 102 -0.83 -24.85 19.68
CA ALA A 102 -1.90 -25.64 20.30
C ALA A 102 -2.02 -25.39 21.79
N ILE A 103 -0.88 -25.37 22.52
CA ILE A 103 -0.85 -25.07 23.95
C ILE A 103 -1.35 -23.64 24.22
N SER A 104 -0.91 -22.67 23.43
CA SER A 104 -1.40 -21.29 23.51
C SER A 104 -2.92 -21.18 23.33
N CYS A 105 -3.49 -21.93 22.38
CA CYS A 105 -4.94 -22.00 22.20
C CYS A 105 -5.63 -22.59 23.43
N LEU A 106 -5.10 -23.69 23.98
CA LEU A 106 -5.65 -24.32 25.21
C LEU A 106 -5.61 -23.36 26.40
N LEU A 107 -4.49 -22.68 26.62
CA LEU A 107 -4.31 -21.69 27.68
C LEU A 107 -5.23 -20.48 27.53
N SER A 108 -5.62 -20.15 26.29
CA SER A 108 -6.60 -19.09 25.99
C SER A 108 -8.06 -19.57 26.00
N ALA A 109 -8.33 -20.82 26.40
CA ALA A 109 -9.64 -21.50 26.38
C ALA A 109 -10.27 -21.56 24.94
N GLU A 110 -9.43 -21.59 23.91
CA GLU A 110 -9.85 -21.67 22.51
C GLU A 110 -9.78 -23.11 21.98
N TRP A 111 -10.67 -23.95 22.44
CA TRP A 111 -10.74 -25.39 22.15
C TRP A 111 -10.82 -25.70 20.65
N ARG A 112 -11.59 -24.91 19.90
CA ARG A 112 -11.71 -25.06 18.45
C ARG A 112 -10.39 -24.78 17.76
N GLY A 113 -9.71 -23.68 18.15
CA GLY A 113 -8.39 -23.33 17.60
C GLY A 113 -7.36 -24.43 17.86
N ALA A 114 -7.32 -25.00 19.08
CA ALA A 114 -6.44 -26.11 19.42
C ALA A 114 -6.74 -27.36 18.57
N GLY A 115 -8.03 -27.66 18.34
CA GLY A 115 -8.47 -28.76 17.48
C GLY A 115 -8.04 -28.56 16.02
N ASP A 116 -8.28 -27.37 15.47
CA ASP A 116 -7.90 -27.02 14.09
C ASP A 116 -6.37 -27.09 13.88
N GLU A 117 -5.57 -26.60 14.85
CA GLU A 117 -4.12 -26.74 14.82
C GLU A 117 -3.67 -28.21 14.86
N THR A 118 -4.33 -29.06 15.65
CA THR A 118 -4.01 -30.49 15.74
C THR A 118 -4.31 -31.20 14.43
N VAL A 119 -5.51 -30.99 13.85
CA VAL A 119 -5.88 -31.56 12.55
C VAL A 119 -4.94 -31.08 11.47
N ARG A 120 -4.59 -29.79 11.49
CA ARG A 120 -3.63 -29.19 10.54
C ARG A 120 -2.29 -29.86 10.63
N PHE A 121 -1.74 -29.99 11.85
CA PHE A 121 -0.43 -30.64 12.05
C PHE A 121 -0.42 -32.06 11.53
N LEU A 122 -1.42 -32.87 11.89
CA LEU A 122 -1.51 -34.28 11.45
C LEU A 122 -1.65 -34.39 9.93
N THR A 123 -2.55 -33.61 9.33
CA THR A 123 -2.77 -33.62 7.88
C THR A 123 -1.53 -33.20 7.10
N ASN A 124 -0.90 -32.10 7.50
CA ASN A 124 0.28 -31.58 6.82
C ASN A 124 1.51 -32.48 7.05
N SER A 125 1.61 -33.13 8.22
CA SER A 125 2.71 -34.08 8.48
C SER A 125 2.57 -35.37 7.68
N ILE A 126 1.36 -35.93 7.56
CA ILE A 126 1.12 -37.22 6.92
C ILE A 126 0.93 -37.03 5.41
N ILE A 127 -0.05 -36.22 4.98
CA ILE A 127 -0.41 -36.04 3.58
C ILE A 127 0.47 -34.97 2.93
N GLY A 128 0.84 -33.92 3.70
CA GLY A 128 1.67 -32.80 3.25
C GLY A 128 3.17 -33.05 3.30
N ILE A 129 3.62 -34.31 3.44
CA ILE A 129 5.02 -34.74 3.41
C ILE A 129 5.85 -33.97 4.46
N GLY A 130 5.55 -34.22 5.75
CA GLY A 130 6.27 -33.56 6.85
C GLY A 130 5.97 -32.05 6.98
N GLY A 131 4.92 -31.55 6.32
CA GLY A 131 4.53 -30.14 6.35
C GLY A 131 5.04 -29.29 5.20
N ILE A 132 5.70 -29.89 4.18
CA ILE A 132 6.11 -29.16 2.97
C ILE A 132 4.91 -28.55 2.27
N PHE A 133 3.79 -29.32 2.18
CA PHE A 133 2.54 -28.86 1.57
C PHE A 133 1.49 -28.55 2.63
N ASP A 134 0.87 -27.36 2.52
CA ASP A 134 -0.26 -26.96 3.37
C ASP A 134 -1.58 -27.56 2.87
N VAL A 135 -1.71 -28.88 2.91
CA VAL A 135 -2.89 -29.61 2.46
C VAL A 135 -4.11 -29.27 3.33
N ALA A 136 -3.92 -29.13 4.63
CA ALA A 136 -4.99 -28.82 5.57
C ALA A 136 -5.67 -27.49 5.26
N GLY A 137 -4.89 -26.45 4.97
CA GLY A 137 -5.42 -25.14 4.59
C GLY A 137 -6.01 -25.12 3.19
N ALA A 138 -5.30 -25.69 2.20
CA ALA A 138 -5.68 -25.61 0.80
C ALA A 138 -6.88 -26.47 0.41
N TRP A 139 -7.02 -27.69 0.99
CA TRP A 139 -8.07 -28.64 0.60
C TRP A 139 -9.17 -28.77 1.65
N LEU A 140 -8.83 -28.72 2.93
CA LEU A 140 -9.76 -29.02 4.01
C LEU A 140 -10.29 -27.77 4.73
N GLY A 141 -9.70 -26.60 4.48
CA GLY A 141 -10.10 -25.32 5.09
C GLY A 141 -9.73 -25.20 6.57
N PHE A 142 -8.77 -25.99 7.06
CA PHE A 142 -8.21 -25.82 8.40
C PHE A 142 -7.05 -24.83 8.35
N TYR A 143 -7.31 -23.59 8.78
CA TYR A 143 -6.33 -22.52 8.78
C TYR A 143 -5.60 -22.39 10.11
N GLY A 144 -4.33 -21.97 10.08
CA GLY A 144 -3.54 -21.73 11.29
C GLY A 144 -4.08 -20.56 12.12
N THR A 145 -4.08 -20.72 13.43
CA THR A 145 -4.54 -19.70 14.38
C THR A 145 -3.51 -18.60 14.61
N GLU A 146 -2.24 -18.86 14.27
CA GLU A 146 -1.09 -18.00 14.60
C GLU A 146 -0.97 -17.65 16.09
N SER A 147 -1.53 -18.50 16.96
CA SER A 147 -1.50 -18.31 18.42
C SER A 147 -0.08 -18.40 18.98
N ASN A 148 0.18 -17.66 20.07
CA ASN A 148 1.43 -17.69 20.79
C ASN A 148 1.20 -17.41 22.30
N PHE A 149 2.22 -17.65 23.14
CA PHE A 149 2.11 -17.44 24.58
C PHE A 149 1.85 -15.99 24.98
N GLY A 150 2.37 -15.00 24.23
CA GLY A 150 2.03 -13.59 24.46
C GLY A 150 0.53 -13.30 24.39
N GLN A 151 -0.17 -13.98 23.46
CA GLN A 151 -1.63 -13.89 23.33
C GLN A 151 -2.35 -14.64 24.46
N ALA A 152 -1.83 -15.78 24.92
CA ALA A 152 -2.39 -16.48 26.06
C ALA A 152 -2.29 -15.62 27.34
N PHE A 153 -1.16 -14.94 27.55
CA PHE A 153 -1.00 -13.98 28.64
C PHE A 153 -1.97 -12.81 28.54
N ALA A 154 -2.21 -12.31 27.33
CA ALA A 154 -3.22 -11.28 27.10
C ALA A 154 -4.64 -11.76 27.42
N ALA A 155 -4.97 -13.00 27.08
CA ALA A 155 -6.27 -13.60 27.42
C ALA A 155 -6.48 -13.73 28.96
N TRP A 156 -5.39 -13.83 29.71
CA TRP A 156 -5.43 -13.82 31.18
C TRP A 156 -5.48 -12.42 31.79
N GLY A 157 -5.56 -11.36 30.95
CA GLY A 157 -5.61 -9.97 31.41
C GLY A 157 -4.26 -9.37 31.77
N ILE A 158 -3.14 -9.99 31.37
CA ILE A 158 -1.80 -9.42 31.59
C ILE A 158 -1.58 -8.29 30.59
N ASP A 159 -1.31 -7.10 31.11
CA ASP A 159 -1.04 -5.91 30.29
C ASP A 159 0.24 -6.06 29.44
N PRO A 160 0.34 -5.39 28.29
CA PRO A 160 1.52 -5.47 27.43
C PRO A 160 2.79 -4.91 28.10
N GLY A 161 2.68 -4.05 29.11
CA GLY A 161 3.79 -3.31 29.69
C GLY A 161 4.32 -2.24 28.76
N CYS A 162 5.54 -1.79 28.98
CA CYS A 162 6.17 -0.77 28.13
C CYS A 162 6.67 -1.36 26.79
N THR A 163 6.89 -0.47 25.83
CA THR A 163 7.54 -0.83 24.56
C THR A 163 8.96 -1.31 24.81
N LEU A 164 9.31 -2.49 24.28
CA LEU A 164 10.63 -3.09 24.33
C LEU A 164 10.99 -3.64 22.95
N THR A 165 12.02 -3.08 22.35
CA THR A 165 12.52 -3.54 21.05
C THR A 165 13.85 -4.26 21.24
N LEU A 166 13.91 -5.52 20.82
CA LEU A 166 15.14 -6.31 20.80
C LEU A 166 15.58 -6.59 19.36
N PRO A 167 16.90 -6.68 19.09
CA PRO A 167 17.37 -6.93 17.72
C PRO A 167 16.85 -8.26 17.18
N LEU A 168 16.27 -8.20 15.97
CA LEU A 168 15.73 -9.34 15.23
C LEU A 168 14.60 -10.12 15.95
N VAL A 169 14.00 -9.53 16.99
CA VAL A 169 12.84 -10.06 17.72
C VAL A 169 11.59 -9.31 17.25
N ARG A 170 10.49 -10.04 17.05
CA ARG A 170 9.22 -9.45 16.56
C ARG A 170 8.42 -8.78 17.67
N ALA A 171 8.59 -9.21 18.91
CA ALA A 171 7.90 -8.62 20.04
C ALA A 171 8.32 -7.16 20.23
N VAL A 172 7.35 -6.31 20.54
CA VAL A 172 7.53 -4.86 20.73
C VAL A 172 7.07 -4.40 22.13
N ASN A 173 6.86 -5.33 23.05
CA ASN A 173 6.51 -5.05 24.44
C ASN A 173 6.99 -6.18 25.35
N VAL A 174 7.00 -5.92 26.67
CA VAL A 174 7.55 -6.85 27.68
C VAL A 174 6.79 -8.17 27.73
N ARG A 175 5.44 -8.14 27.78
CA ARG A 175 4.60 -9.34 27.83
C ARG A 175 4.87 -10.29 26.67
N ASP A 176 4.86 -9.75 25.46
CA ASP A 176 4.99 -10.57 24.24
C ASP A 176 6.43 -11.08 24.10
N THR A 177 7.45 -10.31 24.56
CA THR A 177 8.84 -10.76 24.64
C THR A 177 9.01 -11.95 25.58
N VAL A 178 8.34 -11.92 26.75
CA VAL A 178 8.31 -13.07 27.66
C VAL A 178 7.59 -14.25 27.00
N GLY A 179 6.48 -14.00 26.31
CA GLY A 179 5.75 -15.02 25.54
C GLY A 179 6.62 -15.74 24.50
N GLU A 180 7.49 -15.02 23.79
CA GLU A 180 8.41 -15.63 22.81
C GLU A 180 9.43 -16.60 23.44
N VAL A 181 9.80 -16.39 24.72
CA VAL A 181 10.65 -17.34 25.44
C VAL A 181 9.92 -18.67 25.66
N PHE A 182 8.64 -18.61 26.03
CA PHE A 182 7.81 -19.80 26.17
C PHE A 182 7.52 -20.45 24.81
N ASP A 183 7.23 -19.66 23.77
CA ASP A 183 7.06 -20.17 22.41
C ASP A 183 8.31 -20.98 21.98
N ALA A 184 9.50 -20.43 22.20
CA ALA A 184 10.76 -21.13 21.89
C ALA A 184 10.96 -22.43 22.69
N ALA A 185 10.45 -22.49 23.92
CA ALA A 185 10.53 -23.72 24.74
C ALA A 185 9.62 -24.85 24.22
N PHE A 186 8.48 -24.52 23.61
CA PHE A 186 7.54 -25.48 23.05
C PHE A 186 7.65 -25.65 21.53
N ASP A 187 8.59 -24.97 20.89
CA ASP A 187 8.86 -25.10 19.46
C ASP A 187 9.75 -26.33 19.18
N MET A 188 9.24 -27.30 18.43
CA MET A 188 10.00 -28.51 18.08
C MET A 188 11.33 -28.21 17.39
N LYS A 189 11.43 -27.10 16.64
CA LYS A 189 12.69 -26.66 16.00
C LYS A 189 13.82 -26.44 17.01
N THR A 190 13.48 -26.08 18.24
CA THR A 190 14.48 -25.87 19.30
C THR A 190 15.25 -27.14 19.63
N TYR A 191 14.66 -28.30 19.42
CA TYR A 191 15.20 -29.61 19.77
C TYR A 191 15.80 -30.38 18.57
N ILE A 192 15.57 -29.94 17.36
CA ILE A 192 16.14 -30.54 16.14
C ILE A 192 17.48 -29.86 15.83
N PRO A 193 18.61 -30.61 15.78
CA PRO A 193 19.91 -30.03 15.48
C PRO A 193 19.91 -29.27 14.16
N TYR A 194 20.56 -28.11 14.12
CA TYR A 194 20.70 -27.23 12.96
C TYR A 194 19.41 -26.65 12.37
N SER A 195 18.21 -27.15 12.73
CA SER A 195 16.94 -26.63 12.23
C SER A 195 16.77 -25.13 12.51
N GLY A 196 17.20 -24.68 13.68
CA GLY A 196 17.13 -23.27 14.07
C GLY A 196 17.88 -22.32 13.12
N TYR A 197 18.99 -22.74 12.52
CA TYR A 197 19.72 -21.90 11.53
C TYR A 197 18.99 -21.83 10.21
N ILE A 198 18.58 -22.96 9.65
CA ILE A 198 17.88 -23.03 8.36
C ILE A 198 16.56 -22.27 8.42
N THR A 199 15.78 -22.52 9.48
CA THR A 199 14.48 -21.88 9.65
C THR A 199 14.61 -20.38 9.93
N THR A 200 15.63 -19.94 10.68
CA THR A 200 15.87 -18.52 10.93
C THR A 200 16.26 -17.80 9.65
N ILE A 201 17.16 -18.35 8.84
CA ILE A 201 17.54 -17.76 7.56
C ILE A 201 16.31 -17.65 6.64
N ASN A 202 15.55 -18.76 6.46
CA ASN A 202 14.36 -18.74 5.61
C ASN A 202 13.34 -17.68 6.07
N ARG A 203 13.07 -17.62 7.37
CA ARG A 203 12.12 -16.65 7.94
C ARG A 203 12.60 -15.20 7.85
N LEU A 204 13.89 -14.94 8.06
CA LEU A 204 14.44 -13.60 7.88
C LEU A 204 14.34 -13.16 6.42
N VAL A 205 14.62 -14.05 5.47
CA VAL A 205 14.49 -13.76 4.02
C VAL A 205 13.03 -13.49 3.65
N VAL A 206 12.10 -14.30 4.15
CA VAL A 206 10.66 -14.10 3.94
C VAL A 206 10.18 -12.80 4.59
N ALA A 207 10.59 -12.52 5.84
CA ALA A 207 10.24 -11.30 6.55
C ALA A 207 10.82 -10.04 5.90
N HIS A 208 12.07 -10.10 5.43
CA HIS A 208 12.73 -9.00 4.74
C HIS A 208 11.94 -8.53 3.52
N ARG A 209 11.39 -9.47 2.74
CA ARG A 209 10.59 -9.16 1.55
C ARG A 209 9.35 -8.34 1.86
N ASP A 210 8.74 -8.57 3.03
CA ASP A 210 7.52 -7.87 3.45
C ASP A 210 7.86 -6.58 4.24
N TYR A 211 9.01 -6.53 4.91
CA TYR A 211 9.49 -5.42 5.75
C TYR A 211 10.00 -4.23 4.94
N ILE A 212 10.91 -4.46 4.00
CA ILE A 212 11.60 -3.38 3.27
C ILE A 212 10.65 -2.42 2.54
N PRO A 213 9.64 -2.89 1.78
CA PRO A 213 8.73 -1.97 1.07
C PRO A 213 7.96 -1.04 2.01
N VAL A 214 7.70 -1.47 3.24
CA VAL A 214 6.96 -0.67 4.22
C VAL A 214 7.85 0.40 4.85
N VAL A 215 9.06 0.03 5.28
CA VAL A 215 9.93 0.95 6.01
C VAL A 215 10.75 1.87 5.11
N GLU A 216 11.06 1.46 3.89
CA GLU A 216 11.87 2.24 2.93
C GLU A 216 11.19 3.54 2.49
N GLY A 217 9.84 3.56 2.50
CA GLY A 217 9.03 4.75 2.21
C GLY A 217 8.88 5.73 3.39
N SER A 218 9.31 5.35 4.60
CA SER A 218 9.07 6.10 5.83
C SER A 218 10.19 7.10 6.17
N ASP A 219 9.80 8.24 6.71
CA ASP A 219 10.72 9.25 7.30
C ASP A 219 11.29 8.81 8.65
N ASP A 220 10.57 7.96 9.38
CA ASP A 220 10.99 7.35 10.65
C ASP A 220 10.69 5.85 10.65
N ARG A 221 11.69 5.05 10.27
CA ARG A 221 11.59 3.60 10.16
C ARG A 221 11.23 2.93 11.49
N TYR A 222 11.75 3.43 12.63
CA TYR A 222 11.40 2.90 13.96
C TYR A 222 9.93 3.10 14.28
N LYS A 223 9.41 4.30 14.05
CA LYS A 223 7.99 4.59 14.29
C LYS A 223 7.09 3.72 13.42
N THR A 224 7.40 3.62 12.14
CA THR A 224 6.63 2.77 11.20
C THR A 224 6.67 1.30 11.58
N PHE A 225 7.85 0.79 11.99
CA PHE A 225 7.98 -0.58 12.50
C PHE A 225 7.11 -0.80 13.74
N ARG A 226 7.17 0.10 14.72
CA ARG A 226 6.37 0.03 15.95
C ARG A 226 4.86 0.02 15.63
N GLN A 227 4.40 0.92 14.76
CA GLN A 227 2.99 0.97 14.32
C GLN A 227 2.56 -0.33 13.64
N LEU A 228 3.37 -0.83 12.72
CA LEU A 228 3.09 -2.07 12.01
C LEU A 228 2.98 -3.26 12.98
N MET A 229 3.93 -3.39 13.90
CA MET A 229 3.94 -4.46 14.88
C MET A 229 2.76 -4.36 15.85
N LEU A 230 2.35 -3.16 16.23
CA LEU A 230 1.18 -2.93 17.07
C LEU A 230 -0.11 -3.42 16.37
N VAL A 231 -0.35 -2.98 15.14
CA VAL A 231 -1.52 -3.44 14.36
C VAL A 231 -1.47 -4.95 14.14
N TYR A 232 -0.31 -5.50 13.80
CA TYR A 232 -0.14 -6.94 13.60
C TYR A 232 -0.40 -7.74 14.88
N ARG A 233 0.03 -7.22 16.03
CA ARG A 233 -0.28 -7.79 17.35
C ARG A 233 -1.78 -7.86 17.58
N GLU A 234 -2.51 -6.76 17.36
CA GLU A 234 -3.97 -6.73 17.56
C GLU A 234 -4.70 -7.69 16.62
N ILE A 235 -4.28 -7.76 15.34
CA ILE A 235 -4.80 -8.73 14.37
C ILE A 235 -4.62 -10.17 14.88
N ARG A 236 -3.43 -10.50 15.38
CA ARG A 236 -3.12 -11.85 15.89
C ARG A 236 -3.84 -12.14 17.20
N GLN A 237 -3.86 -11.21 18.15
CA GLN A 237 -4.52 -11.37 19.44
C GLN A 237 -6.02 -11.66 19.29
N ARG A 238 -6.67 -10.99 18.32
CA ARG A 238 -8.09 -11.21 17.98
C ARG A 238 -8.29 -12.33 16.97
N LYS A 239 -7.22 -12.95 16.48
CA LYS A 239 -7.22 -14.04 15.47
C LYS A 239 -8.02 -13.70 14.21
N LEU A 240 -7.93 -12.45 13.77
CA LEU A 240 -8.78 -11.93 12.70
C LEU A 240 -8.53 -12.63 11.36
N VAL A 241 -7.27 -12.97 11.05
CA VAL A 241 -6.93 -13.73 9.83
C VAL A 241 -7.59 -15.11 9.85
N TYR A 242 -7.44 -15.86 10.95
CA TYR A 242 -8.05 -17.17 11.13
C TYR A 242 -9.57 -17.13 11.05
N ARG A 243 -10.21 -16.18 11.75
CA ARG A 243 -11.66 -16.01 11.75
C ARG A 243 -12.21 -15.67 10.36
N ASN A 244 -11.56 -14.74 9.67
CA ASN A 244 -11.97 -14.32 8.33
C ASN A 244 -11.81 -15.44 7.29
N ARG A 245 -10.73 -16.23 7.36
CA ARG A 245 -10.54 -17.40 6.47
C ARG A 245 -11.60 -18.48 6.72
N ASN A 246 -11.87 -18.80 7.97
CA ASN A 246 -12.92 -19.78 8.33
C ASN A 246 -14.31 -19.33 7.90
N ALA A 247 -14.65 -18.05 8.09
CA ALA A 247 -15.94 -17.51 7.66
C ALA A 247 -16.13 -17.64 6.15
N ARG A 248 -15.11 -17.34 5.37
CA ARG A 248 -15.14 -17.49 3.90
C ARG A 248 -15.29 -18.93 3.47
N TYR A 249 -14.48 -19.82 4.01
CA TYR A 249 -14.55 -21.23 3.68
C TYR A 249 -15.93 -21.81 4.00
N SER A 250 -16.52 -21.42 5.14
CA SER A 250 -17.89 -21.84 5.51
C SER A 250 -18.92 -21.34 4.50
N ALA A 251 -18.84 -20.06 4.10
CA ALA A 251 -19.75 -19.49 3.12
C ALA A 251 -19.60 -20.16 1.73
N GLU A 252 -18.37 -20.38 1.26
CA GLU A 252 -18.10 -21.09 0.00
C GLU A 252 -18.64 -22.54 0.05
N ARG A 253 -18.49 -23.22 1.18
CA ARG A 253 -18.98 -24.58 1.39
C ARG A 253 -20.50 -24.64 1.39
N GLU A 254 -21.17 -23.65 1.98
CA GLU A 254 -22.64 -23.56 1.96
C GLU A 254 -23.18 -23.37 0.53
N VAL A 255 -22.57 -22.47 -0.24
CA VAL A 255 -22.92 -22.24 -1.65
C VAL A 255 -22.73 -23.51 -2.47
N ARG A 256 -21.61 -24.21 -2.29
CA ARG A 256 -21.33 -25.47 -3.00
C ARG A 256 -22.35 -26.56 -2.62
N ARG A 257 -22.65 -26.73 -1.33
CA ARG A 257 -23.66 -27.71 -0.87
C ARG A 257 -25.07 -27.39 -1.35
N ALA A 258 -25.41 -26.10 -1.50
CA ALA A 258 -26.69 -25.71 -2.08
C ALA A 258 -26.76 -26.10 -3.56
N ALA A 259 -25.69 -25.83 -4.32
CA ALA A 259 -25.60 -26.22 -5.72
C ALA A 259 -25.60 -27.76 -5.92
N GLU A 260 -24.90 -28.51 -5.06
CA GLU A 260 -24.89 -29.99 -5.07
C GLU A 260 -26.32 -30.54 -4.82
N ARG A 261 -27.03 -30.01 -3.82
CA ARG A 261 -28.42 -30.40 -3.54
C ARG A 261 -29.37 -30.11 -4.68
N GLU A 262 -29.23 -28.94 -5.31
CA GLU A 262 -30.01 -28.57 -6.48
C GLU A 262 -29.73 -29.46 -7.67
N ALA A 263 -28.47 -29.84 -7.89
CA ALA A 263 -28.09 -30.82 -8.90
C ALA A 263 -28.64 -32.20 -8.66
N GLU A 264 -28.66 -32.69 -7.39
CA GLU A 264 -29.26 -33.95 -7.00
C GLU A 264 -30.77 -33.95 -7.23
N LEU A 265 -31.46 -32.88 -6.85
CA LEU A 265 -32.91 -32.73 -7.08
C LEU A 265 -33.25 -32.71 -8.57
N ALA A 266 -32.51 -31.94 -9.34
CA ALA A 266 -32.69 -31.87 -10.81
C ALA A 266 -32.48 -33.25 -11.47
N ALA A 267 -31.44 -33.98 -11.04
CA ALA A 267 -31.16 -35.34 -11.54
C ALA A 267 -32.29 -36.31 -11.17
N ALA A 268 -32.83 -36.23 -9.94
CA ALA A 268 -33.97 -37.04 -9.52
C ALA A 268 -35.27 -36.77 -10.32
N GLU A 269 -35.41 -35.55 -10.83
CA GLU A 269 -36.52 -35.13 -11.68
C GLU A 269 -36.23 -35.32 -13.20
N GLY A 270 -35.09 -35.92 -13.57
CA GLY A 270 -34.68 -36.12 -14.95
C GLY A 270 -34.36 -34.84 -15.70
N ARG A 271 -34.05 -33.76 -14.99
CA ARG A 271 -33.66 -32.45 -15.51
C ARG A 271 -32.12 -32.26 -15.37
N SER A 272 -31.53 -31.52 -16.25
CA SER A 272 -30.21 -30.97 -15.98
C SER A 272 -30.32 -29.86 -14.92
N ALA A 273 -29.43 -29.86 -13.93
CA ALA A 273 -29.37 -28.76 -12.96
C ALA A 273 -29.11 -27.43 -13.74
N PRO A 274 -29.92 -26.42 -13.47
CA PRO A 274 -29.58 -25.11 -14.03
C PRO A 274 -28.21 -24.66 -13.51
N PRO A 275 -27.40 -23.98 -14.31
CA PRO A 275 -26.20 -23.36 -13.78
C PRO A 275 -26.56 -22.42 -12.64
N PRO A 276 -25.77 -22.35 -11.56
CA PRO A 276 -26.06 -21.48 -10.43
C PRO A 276 -26.29 -20.05 -10.97
N GLU A 277 -27.42 -19.46 -10.58
CA GLU A 277 -27.74 -18.10 -11.01
C GLU A 277 -26.63 -17.15 -10.56
N PRO A 278 -26.02 -16.41 -11.50
CA PRO A 278 -24.99 -15.44 -11.13
C PRO A 278 -25.63 -14.37 -10.23
N ARG A 279 -24.99 -14.07 -9.11
CA ARG A 279 -25.43 -12.97 -8.24
C ARG A 279 -25.59 -11.71 -9.08
N PRO A 280 -26.72 -10.97 -8.97
CA PRO A 280 -26.95 -9.79 -9.77
C PRO A 280 -25.93 -8.70 -9.46
N ILE A 281 -25.27 -8.21 -10.50
CA ILE A 281 -24.37 -7.06 -10.40
C ILE A 281 -25.22 -5.81 -10.62
N PRO A 282 -25.22 -4.83 -9.70
CA PRO A 282 -25.96 -3.59 -9.90
C PRO A 282 -25.51 -2.90 -11.20
N PRO A 283 -26.44 -2.43 -12.02
CA PRO A 283 -26.10 -1.70 -13.23
C PRO A 283 -25.34 -0.40 -12.86
N PRO A 284 -24.43 0.05 -13.71
CA PRO A 284 -23.76 1.33 -13.50
C PRO A 284 -24.79 2.46 -13.56
N PRO A 285 -24.56 3.60 -12.85
CA PRO A 285 -25.42 4.76 -12.94
C PRO A 285 -25.44 5.29 -14.38
N PRO A 286 -26.57 5.89 -14.81
CA PRO A 286 -26.68 6.48 -16.14
C PRO A 286 -25.71 7.67 -16.31
N ARG A 287 -25.36 7.95 -17.55
CA ARG A 287 -24.56 9.12 -17.90
C ARG A 287 -25.27 10.40 -17.47
N PRO A 288 -24.60 11.30 -16.71
CA PRO A 288 -25.16 12.61 -16.37
C PRO A 288 -25.46 13.46 -17.63
N GLU A 289 -26.56 14.20 -17.60
CA GLU A 289 -26.93 15.09 -18.69
C GLU A 289 -25.92 16.24 -18.84
N GLY A 290 -25.69 16.66 -20.10
CA GLY A 290 -24.81 17.78 -20.43
C GLY A 290 -23.31 17.51 -20.31
N LEU A 291 -22.91 16.27 -20.00
CA LEU A 291 -21.52 15.88 -19.89
C LEU A 291 -20.84 15.89 -21.28
N LYS A 292 -19.68 16.57 -21.40
CA LYS A 292 -18.90 16.64 -22.65
C LYS A 292 -17.91 15.47 -22.79
N GLY A 293 -17.41 14.97 -21.67
CA GLY A 293 -16.48 13.84 -21.61
C GLY A 293 -17.10 12.52 -22.05
N GLU A 294 -16.27 11.53 -22.34
CA GLU A 294 -16.67 10.15 -22.56
C GLU A 294 -17.19 9.55 -21.24
N TRP A 295 -18.22 8.69 -21.32
CA TRP A 295 -18.75 7.97 -20.17
C TRP A 295 -18.36 6.49 -20.22
N LEU A 296 -17.55 6.04 -19.27
CA LEU A 296 -17.17 4.64 -19.11
C LEU A 296 -18.02 3.99 -18.00
N ALA A 297 -19.05 3.28 -18.43
CA ALA A 297 -19.93 2.52 -17.53
C ALA A 297 -19.24 1.21 -17.10
N VAL A 298 -18.93 1.09 -15.81
CA VAL A 298 -18.26 -0.10 -15.25
C VAL A 298 -19.18 -0.74 -14.21
N PRO A 299 -19.76 -1.93 -14.50
CA PRO A 299 -20.62 -2.64 -13.56
C PRO A 299 -19.87 -2.99 -12.26
N GLY A 300 -20.56 -2.85 -11.13
CA GLY A 300 -20.02 -3.22 -9.81
C GLY A 300 -19.11 -2.20 -9.14
N LEU A 301 -18.67 -1.15 -9.83
CA LEU A 301 -17.91 -0.06 -9.19
C LEU A 301 -18.76 0.87 -8.33
N ASN A 302 -20.08 0.87 -8.53
CA ASN A 302 -21.03 1.74 -7.82
C ASN A 302 -21.60 1.11 -6.54
N MET A 303 -21.02 0.04 -6.04
CA MET A 303 -21.45 -0.62 -4.81
C MET A 303 -20.92 0.12 -3.57
N GLY A 304 -21.82 0.59 -2.70
CA GLY A 304 -21.50 1.36 -1.51
C GLY A 304 -21.29 2.85 -1.77
N THR A 305 -20.85 3.57 -0.76
CA THR A 305 -20.57 5.02 -0.83
C THR A 305 -19.29 5.32 -1.61
N PRO A 306 -19.08 6.56 -2.05
CA PRO A 306 -17.84 6.95 -2.74
C PRO A 306 -16.57 6.70 -1.92
N ALA A 307 -16.62 6.82 -0.60
CA ALA A 307 -15.50 6.53 0.28
C ALA A 307 -15.19 5.03 0.35
N GLU A 308 -16.23 4.18 0.51
CA GLU A 308 -16.08 2.72 0.45
C GLU A 308 -15.53 2.26 -0.90
N GLN A 309 -16.00 2.87 -1.99
CA GLN A 309 -15.49 2.58 -3.33
C GLN A 309 -14.01 2.98 -3.49
N SER A 310 -13.57 4.05 -2.84
CA SER A 310 -12.17 4.47 -2.82
C SER A 310 -11.26 3.40 -2.20
N MET A 311 -11.76 2.62 -1.24
CA MET A 311 -11.01 1.51 -0.64
C MET A 311 -10.68 0.40 -1.63
N LEU A 312 -11.39 0.30 -2.76
CA LEU A 312 -11.06 -0.64 -3.84
C LEU A 312 -9.65 -0.40 -4.42
N SER A 313 -9.10 0.81 -4.27
CA SER A 313 -7.72 1.13 -4.67
C SER A 313 -6.67 0.21 -4.03
N MET A 314 -6.97 -0.37 -2.88
CA MET A 314 -6.10 -1.33 -2.19
C MET A 314 -5.93 -2.65 -2.96
N HIS A 315 -6.78 -2.92 -3.95
CA HIS A 315 -6.65 -4.07 -4.87
C HIS A 315 -5.83 -3.75 -6.12
N PHE A 316 -5.53 -2.48 -6.36
CA PHE A 316 -4.64 -2.07 -7.44
C PHE A 316 -3.18 -2.21 -6.99
N ARG A 317 -2.64 -3.40 -7.19
CA ARG A 317 -1.28 -3.81 -6.79
C ARG A 317 -0.60 -4.54 -7.93
N PRO A 318 0.75 -4.59 -7.95
CA PRO A 318 1.48 -5.42 -8.90
C PRO A 318 0.98 -6.86 -8.83
N ARG A 319 0.87 -7.51 -9.99
CA ARG A 319 0.54 -8.92 -10.05
C ARG A 319 1.68 -9.71 -9.41
N LYS A 320 1.34 -10.67 -8.57
CA LYS A 320 2.29 -11.70 -8.19
C LYS A 320 2.34 -12.68 -9.36
N ASP A 321 3.52 -12.96 -9.86
CA ASP A 321 3.68 -14.01 -10.87
C ASP A 321 3.20 -15.32 -10.27
N ASP A 322 2.18 -15.92 -10.89
CA ASP A 322 1.60 -17.20 -10.52
C ASP A 322 2.49 -18.37 -10.95
N ASP A 323 3.72 -18.10 -11.43
CA ASP A 323 4.66 -19.11 -11.88
C ASP A 323 5.19 -19.91 -10.69
N PHE A 324 4.54 -21.06 -10.49
CA PHE A 324 4.84 -22.06 -9.48
C PHE A 324 6.33 -22.47 -9.47
N TRP A 325 6.98 -22.45 -10.63
CA TRP A 325 8.37 -22.84 -10.83
C TRP A 325 9.31 -21.64 -11.05
N TYR A 326 9.00 -20.48 -10.47
CA TYR A 326 9.96 -19.39 -10.51
C TYR A 326 11.29 -19.81 -9.90
N CYS A 327 12.24 -20.13 -10.78
CA CYS A 327 13.63 -20.33 -10.42
C CYS A 327 14.43 -19.08 -10.85
N PRO A 328 15.09 -18.38 -9.94
CA PRO A 328 15.94 -17.23 -10.29
C PRO A 328 17.13 -17.62 -11.20
N LEU A 329 17.50 -18.91 -11.22
CA LEU A 329 18.48 -19.47 -12.18
C LEU A 329 17.88 -19.68 -13.57
N SER A 330 16.56 -19.80 -13.71
CA SER A 330 15.91 -19.64 -15.00
C SER A 330 15.89 -18.15 -15.31
N PHE A 331 16.56 -17.72 -16.36
CA PHE A 331 16.61 -16.35 -16.86
C PHE A 331 15.22 -15.80 -17.28
N PHE A 332 14.15 -16.52 -16.99
CA PHE A 332 12.76 -16.30 -17.33
C PHE A 332 11.98 -15.99 -16.03
N ASN A 333 11.30 -14.89 -15.94
CA ASN A 333 10.41 -14.43 -14.88
C ASN A 333 11.05 -13.93 -13.58
N ARG A 334 11.44 -12.68 -13.57
CA ARG A 334 11.66 -11.92 -12.33
C ARG A 334 10.35 -11.22 -11.93
N ASP A 335 10.02 -11.22 -10.62
CA ASP A 335 8.98 -10.32 -10.09
C ASP A 335 9.19 -8.93 -10.67
N PHE A 336 8.15 -8.31 -11.22
CA PHE A 336 8.26 -6.98 -11.85
C PHE A 336 8.97 -5.99 -10.93
N GLU A 337 8.57 -5.92 -9.65
CA GLU A 337 9.17 -5.02 -8.68
C GLU A 337 10.70 -5.18 -8.58
N ARG A 338 11.21 -6.40 -8.58
CA ARG A 338 12.65 -6.71 -8.44
C ARG A 338 13.45 -6.58 -9.72
N SER A 339 12.78 -6.60 -10.87
CA SER A 339 13.45 -6.45 -12.16
C SER A 339 13.87 -5.00 -12.45
N GLY A 340 13.31 -4.04 -11.71
CA GLY A 340 13.61 -2.63 -11.87
C GLY A 340 15.03 -2.23 -11.42
N SER A 341 15.67 -1.40 -12.20
CA SER A 341 16.97 -0.80 -11.88
C SER A 341 16.77 0.42 -10.98
N ARG A 342 17.12 0.30 -9.70
CA ARG A 342 17.07 1.41 -8.72
C ARG A 342 18.23 2.37 -8.94
N ARG A 343 17.94 3.66 -9.09
CA ARG A 343 18.90 4.69 -9.47
C ARG A 343 18.85 5.90 -8.56
N ARG A 344 19.95 6.63 -8.53
CA ARG A 344 20.14 7.82 -7.69
C ARG A 344 20.80 8.93 -8.48
N ILE A 345 20.16 10.09 -8.54
CA ILE A 345 20.60 11.27 -9.28
C ILE A 345 20.94 12.40 -8.30
N ALA A 346 22.06 13.08 -8.50
CA ALA A 346 22.40 14.29 -7.75
C ALA A 346 21.60 15.47 -8.32
N MET A 347 20.66 16.01 -7.55
CA MET A 347 19.86 17.17 -7.94
C MET A 347 20.50 18.48 -7.51
N HIS A 348 21.04 18.52 -6.30
CA HIS A 348 21.65 19.72 -5.70
C HIS A 348 22.92 19.36 -4.94
N PRO A 349 23.95 20.22 -4.95
CA PRO A 349 25.15 20.02 -4.16
C PRO A 349 24.83 19.93 -2.66
N GLY A 350 25.47 18.98 -1.97
CA GLY A 350 25.29 18.79 -0.52
C GLY A 350 23.94 18.16 -0.08
N ARG A 351 23.05 17.85 -1.03
CA ARG A 351 21.77 17.18 -0.73
C ARG A 351 21.85 15.67 -1.01
N PRO A 352 21.02 14.85 -0.35
CA PRO A 352 20.88 13.44 -0.72
C PRO A 352 20.53 13.30 -2.21
N ARG A 353 20.94 12.20 -2.83
CA ARG A 353 20.58 11.94 -4.23
C ARG A 353 19.12 11.55 -4.35
N ALA A 354 18.38 12.14 -5.29
CA ALA A 354 17.01 11.76 -5.62
C ALA A 354 16.97 10.33 -6.19
N ARG A 355 15.88 9.64 -5.96
CA ARG A 355 15.69 8.23 -6.35
C ARG A 355 14.69 8.10 -7.47
N TYR A 356 14.92 7.14 -8.36
CA TYR A 356 13.92 6.63 -9.29
C TYR A 356 14.20 5.16 -9.61
N THR A 357 13.21 4.45 -10.11
CA THR A 357 13.40 3.08 -10.58
C THR A 357 13.02 3.00 -12.04
N PHE A 358 13.82 2.30 -12.83
CA PHE A 358 13.64 2.15 -14.27
C PHE A 358 13.55 0.68 -14.67
N TRP A 359 12.55 0.36 -15.46
CA TRP A 359 12.34 -0.94 -16.11
C TRP A 359 12.49 -0.74 -17.62
N LYS A 360 13.59 -1.24 -18.18
CA LYS A 360 13.80 -1.22 -19.62
C LYS A 360 13.02 -2.35 -20.26
N GLN A 361 12.23 -2.03 -21.29
CA GLN A 361 11.57 -3.04 -22.09
C GLN A 361 12.59 -3.72 -23.01
N SER A 362 12.59 -5.05 -23.00
CA SER A 362 13.55 -5.87 -23.75
C SER A 362 12.85 -6.90 -24.65
N ASP A 363 11.51 -6.80 -24.84
CA ASP A 363 10.77 -7.78 -25.63
C ASP A 363 10.96 -7.54 -27.13
N PRO A 364 11.65 -8.48 -27.86
CA PRO A 364 11.86 -8.38 -29.29
C PRO A 364 10.57 -8.55 -30.12
N LYS A 365 9.45 -9.01 -29.54
CA LYS A 365 8.17 -9.16 -30.25
C LYS A 365 7.51 -7.83 -30.69
N LEU A 366 8.11 -6.69 -30.27
CA LEU A 366 7.70 -5.36 -30.65
C LEU A 366 8.41 -4.81 -31.91
N GLU A 367 9.19 -5.63 -32.61
CA GLU A 367 10.17 -5.21 -33.60
C GLU A 367 9.74 -5.29 -35.07
N ASP A 368 8.45 -5.41 -35.43
CA ASP A 368 8.11 -5.38 -36.87
C ASP A 368 6.80 -4.63 -37.17
N PRO A 369 6.81 -3.44 -37.77
CA PRO A 369 7.95 -2.57 -38.14
C PRO A 369 8.55 -1.82 -36.96
N PRO A 370 9.76 -1.25 -37.07
CA PRO A 370 10.43 -0.61 -35.95
C PRO A 370 9.59 0.55 -35.40
N ARG A 371 8.86 0.29 -34.32
CA ARG A 371 8.08 1.30 -33.61
C ARG A 371 9.04 2.14 -32.77
N ARG A 372 8.81 3.44 -32.74
CA ARG A 372 9.50 4.36 -31.82
C ARG A 372 9.42 3.78 -30.41
N GLU A 373 10.57 3.64 -29.74
CA GLU A 373 10.64 3.19 -28.33
C GLU A 373 9.64 3.97 -27.47
N ARG A 374 8.95 3.29 -26.53
CA ARG A 374 7.92 3.88 -25.68
C ARG A 374 8.44 3.99 -24.25
N LEU A 375 8.24 5.13 -23.62
CA LEU A 375 8.64 5.38 -22.24
C LEU A 375 7.48 6.00 -21.45
N ALA A 376 7.12 5.39 -20.33
CA ALA A 376 6.16 5.92 -19.38
C ALA A 376 6.87 6.42 -18.11
N LEU A 377 6.62 7.68 -17.74
CA LEU A 377 7.08 8.31 -16.50
C LEU A 377 5.90 8.37 -15.54
N ILE A 378 5.99 7.70 -14.37
CA ILE A 378 4.88 7.51 -13.45
C ILE A 378 5.05 8.40 -12.22
N LEU A 379 4.09 9.30 -11.97
CA LEU A 379 4.02 10.15 -10.78
C LEU A 379 2.97 9.62 -9.81
N PRO A 380 3.35 9.26 -8.58
CA PRO A 380 2.42 8.75 -7.57
C PRO A 380 1.56 9.87 -6.96
N GLY A 381 0.53 9.46 -6.22
CA GLY A 381 -0.31 10.35 -5.41
C GLY A 381 0.44 10.97 -4.22
N ILE A 382 -0.28 11.71 -3.41
CA ILE A 382 0.25 12.39 -2.22
C ILE A 382 0.96 11.40 -1.29
N GLY A 383 2.17 11.74 -0.82
CA GLY A 383 2.98 10.90 0.06
C GLY A 383 3.57 9.64 -0.59
N GLY A 384 3.17 9.31 -1.82
CA GLY A 384 3.64 8.11 -2.50
C GLY A 384 5.13 8.13 -2.78
N ALA A 385 5.77 6.96 -2.69
CA ALA A 385 7.14 6.71 -3.11
C ALA A 385 7.17 5.95 -4.43
N TRP A 386 8.33 5.89 -5.05
CA TRP A 386 8.58 5.14 -6.29
C TRP A 386 8.13 3.67 -6.23
N ASN A 387 8.08 3.07 -5.03
CA ASN A 387 7.73 1.66 -4.76
C ASN A 387 6.36 1.47 -4.10
N THR A 388 5.52 2.50 -4.03
CA THR A 388 4.15 2.31 -3.54
C THR A 388 3.36 1.38 -4.45
N ALA A 389 2.49 0.57 -3.85
CA ALA A 389 1.74 -0.46 -4.58
C ALA A 389 1.02 0.07 -5.84
N GLY A 390 0.37 1.25 -5.74
CA GLY A 390 -0.29 1.87 -6.89
C GLY A 390 0.67 2.33 -7.98
N ALA A 391 1.86 2.86 -7.60
CA ALA A 391 2.88 3.27 -8.57
C ALA A 391 3.46 2.06 -9.31
N LEU A 392 3.76 0.99 -8.57
CA LEU A 392 4.25 -0.27 -9.15
C LEU A 392 3.20 -0.95 -10.03
N ALA A 393 1.93 -0.95 -9.62
CA ALA A 393 0.85 -1.54 -10.42
C ALA A 393 0.63 -0.79 -11.74
N LEU A 394 0.70 0.55 -11.69
CA LEU A 394 0.59 1.36 -12.89
C LEU A 394 1.83 1.18 -13.78
N ALA A 395 3.02 1.10 -13.19
CA ALA A 395 4.25 0.81 -13.91
C ALA A 395 4.20 -0.56 -14.59
N GLU A 396 3.78 -1.61 -13.89
CA GLU A 396 3.61 -2.94 -14.47
C GLU A 396 2.59 -2.95 -15.59
N LEU A 397 1.47 -2.22 -15.44
CA LEU A 397 0.45 -2.09 -16.47
C LEU A 397 1.03 -1.54 -17.78
N PHE A 398 1.81 -0.46 -17.72
CA PHE A 398 2.51 0.10 -18.89
C PHE A 398 3.59 -0.82 -19.44
N TYR A 399 4.36 -1.47 -18.54
CA TYR A 399 5.44 -2.36 -18.93
C TYR A 399 4.93 -3.58 -19.71
N ARG A 400 3.81 -4.17 -19.29
CA ARG A 400 3.17 -5.31 -20.00
C ARG A 400 2.65 -4.94 -21.38
N GLU A 401 2.36 -3.65 -21.62
CA GLU A 401 1.94 -3.11 -22.91
C GLU A 401 3.12 -2.58 -23.75
N GLY A 402 4.34 -2.94 -23.40
CA GLY A 402 5.54 -2.69 -24.19
C GLY A 402 6.19 -1.33 -23.98
N TYR A 403 5.94 -0.67 -22.84
CA TYR A 403 6.64 0.55 -22.46
C TYR A 403 7.87 0.23 -21.60
N SER A 404 8.97 0.91 -21.80
CA SER A 404 9.94 1.13 -20.72
C SER A 404 9.30 2.05 -19.70
N VAL A 405 9.55 1.86 -18.40
CA VAL A 405 8.83 2.61 -17.36
C VAL A 405 9.79 3.16 -16.31
N ALA A 406 9.53 4.38 -15.84
CA ALA A 406 10.22 4.94 -14.68
C ALA A 406 9.22 5.43 -13.62
N THR A 407 9.48 5.13 -12.34
CA THR A 407 8.69 5.59 -11.20
C THR A 407 9.50 6.52 -10.31
N PHE A 408 8.83 7.49 -9.69
CA PHE A 408 9.42 8.57 -8.91
C PHE A 408 8.77 8.72 -7.55
N ASP A 409 9.42 9.46 -6.63
CA ASP A 409 8.82 9.89 -5.38
C ASP A 409 7.86 11.09 -5.62
N SER A 410 6.78 11.16 -4.86
CA SER A 410 5.87 12.32 -4.83
C SER A 410 6.55 13.55 -4.22
N ALA A 411 6.16 14.75 -4.61
CA ALA A 411 6.61 15.98 -3.96
C ALA A 411 6.27 16.03 -2.45
N PHE A 412 5.24 15.30 -2.02
CA PHE A 412 4.86 15.11 -0.62
C PHE A 412 5.58 13.92 0.05
N ASN A 413 6.59 13.34 -0.56
CA ASN A 413 7.39 12.29 0.05
C ASN A 413 8.62 12.89 0.74
N TRP A 414 8.93 12.40 1.93
CA TRP A 414 10.06 12.89 2.74
C TRP A 414 11.39 12.88 1.97
N HIS A 415 11.65 11.83 1.19
CA HIS A 415 12.89 11.71 0.45
C HIS A 415 12.98 12.73 -0.69
N PHE A 416 11.87 12.98 -1.41
CA PHE A 416 11.79 14.04 -2.41
C PHE A 416 12.08 15.42 -1.78
N ILE A 417 11.48 15.71 -0.63
CA ILE A 417 11.66 17.00 0.07
C ILE A 417 13.15 17.27 0.35
N VAL A 418 13.90 16.28 0.84
CA VAL A 418 15.30 16.47 1.19
C VAL A 418 16.26 16.37 0.00
N SER A 419 15.88 15.70 -1.08
CA SER A 419 16.77 15.42 -2.23
C SER A 419 16.57 16.34 -3.43
N SER A 420 15.34 16.76 -3.70
CA SER A 420 14.96 17.44 -4.93
C SER A 420 14.77 18.95 -4.78
N ASN A 421 15.00 19.49 -3.58
CA ASN A 421 14.97 20.91 -3.32
C ASN A 421 16.33 21.39 -2.77
N PRO A 422 16.81 22.58 -3.17
CA PRO A 422 18.05 23.13 -2.63
C PRO A 422 17.97 23.40 -1.12
N VAL A 423 16.79 23.81 -0.66
CA VAL A 423 16.42 23.94 0.75
C VAL A 423 15.12 23.18 0.95
N PRO A 424 15.02 22.26 1.93
CA PRO A 424 13.78 21.57 2.25
C PRO A 424 12.65 22.54 2.60
N ARG A 425 11.53 22.36 1.96
CA ARG A 425 10.33 23.19 2.15
C ARG A 425 9.08 22.35 2.13
N LEU A 426 8.03 22.88 2.73
CA LEU A 426 6.73 22.24 2.75
C LEU A 426 6.12 22.26 1.34
N PRO A 427 5.66 21.12 0.82
CA PRO A 427 5.00 21.05 -0.47
C PRO A 427 3.57 21.59 -0.38
N GLY A 428 2.97 21.92 -1.52
CA GLY A 428 1.59 22.40 -1.63
C GLY A 428 1.45 23.71 -2.40
N PHE A 429 2.58 24.42 -2.64
CA PHE A 429 2.62 25.47 -3.65
C PHE A 429 2.95 24.86 -5.01
N LEU A 430 1.90 24.43 -5.72
CA LEU A 430 2.03 23.61 -6.92
C LEU A 430 2.94 24.15 -8.04
N PRO A 431 3.07 25.48 -8.28
CA PRO A 431 4.02 25.98 -9.26
C PRO A 431 5.45 25.55 -8.97
N GLU A 432 5.88 25.59 -7.71
CA GLU A 432 7.22 25.21 -7.31
C GLU A 432 7.41 23.71 -7.19
N ASP A 433 6.38 23.01 -6.66
CA ASP A 433 6.39 21.55 -6.60
C ASP A 433 6.50 20.95 -8.01
N ALA A 434 5.71 21.45 -8.96
CA ALA A 434 5.74 21.01 -10.35
C ALA A 434 7.07 21.33 -11.03
N ALA A 435 7.69 22.47 -10.71
CA ALA A 435 9.02 22.82 -11.23
C ALA A 435 10.11 21.87 -10.71
N ALA A 436 10.08 21.52 -9.41
CA ALA A 436 11.02 20.57 -8.81
C ALA A 436 10.83 19.15 -9.38
N VAL A 437 9.57 18.69 -9.53
CA VAL A 437 9.26 17.40 -10.17
C VAL A 437 9.72 17.40 -11.64
N LYS A 438 9.46 18.46 -12.40
CA LYS A 438 9.94 18.58 -13.79
C LYS A 438 11.44 18.48 -13.90
N MET A 439 12.17 19.12 -12.99
CA MET A 439 13.64 19.04 -12.95
C MET A 439 14.11 17.60 -12.69
N LEU A 440 13.47 16.88 -11.74
CA LEU A 440 13.77 15.46 -11.49
C LEU A 440 13.53 14.60 -12.73
N LEU A 441 12.40 14.80 -13.43
CA LEU A 441 12.07 14.06 -14.65
C LEU A 441 13.12 14.34 -15.76
N ALA A 442 13.51 15.60 -15.95
CA ALA A 442 14.53 15.96 -16.93
C ALA A 442 15.89 15.30 -16.63
N SER A 443 16.33 15.37 -15.36
CA SER A 443 17.56 14.72 -14.93
C SER A 443 17.52 13.20 -15.07
N ALA A 444 16.36 12.57 -14.84
CA ALA A 444 16.20 11.14 -15.05
C ALA A 444 16.24 10.75 -16.54
N LEU A 445 15.64 11.56 -17.41
CA LEU A 445 15.71 11.36 -18.86
C LEU A 445 17.16 11.49 -19.35
N ASP A 446 17.91 12.44 -18.81
CA ASP A 446 19.32 12.63 -19.17
C ASP A 446 20.18 11.46 -18.67
N ASP A 447 19.98 10.97 -17.42
CA ASP A 447 20.67 9.77 -16.92
C ASP A 447 20.40 8.53 -17.79
N MET A 448 19.14 8.34 -18.24
CA MET A 448 18.79 7.22 -19.14
C MET A 448 19.44 7.37 -20.52
N ARG A 449 19.54 8.59 -21.07
CA ARG A 449 20.20 8.87 -22.36
C ARG A 449 21.72 8.67 -22.27
N GLU A 450 22.35 9.18 -21.21
CA GLU A 450 23.78 9.02 -20.97
C GLU A 450 24.21 7.56 -20.85
N ARG A 451 23.30 6.71 -20.33
CA ARG A 451 23.47 5.25 -20.25
C ARG A 451 23.19 4.53 -21.58
N GLY A 452 22.75 5.24 -22.62
CA GLY A 452 22.37 4.63 -23.89
C GLY A 452 21.13 3.72 -23.83
N GLU A 453 20.25 3.96 -22.87
CA GLU A 453 19.08 3.10 -22.64
C GLU A 453 17.83 3.59 -23.36
N ILE A 454 17.77 4.87 -23.70
CA ILE A 454 16.71 5.48 -24.50
C ILE A 454 17.28 6.37 -25.60
N ASP A 455 16.66 6.33 -26.79
CA ASP A 455 16.94 7.25 -27.90
C ASP A 455 15.62 7.76 -28.51
N LYS A 456 15.29 9.02 -28.24
CA LYS A 456 14.08 9.71 -28.73
C LYS A 456 12.78 8.90 -28.56
N PRO A 457 12.49 8.39 -27.34
CA PRO A 457 11.30 7.58 -27.09
C PRO A 457 10.01 8.39 -27.32
N TYR A 458 8.89 7.69 -27.52
CA TYR A 458 7.54 8.23 -27.32
C TYR A 458 7.30 8.34 -25.82
N VAL A 459 7.23 9.58 -25.29
CA VAL A 459 7.20 9.83 -23.85
C VAL A 459 5.77 10.07 -23.36
N VAL A 460 5.32 9.23 -22.46
CA VAL A 460 4.05 9.37 -21.72
C VAL A 460 4.34 9.78 -20.28
N LEU A 461 3.79 10.90 -19.84
CA LEU A 461 3.77 11.28 -18.44
C LEU A 461 2.43 10.89 -17.82
N ALA A 462 2.42 9.88 -16.96
CA ALA A 462 1.21 9.42 -16.29
C ALA A 462 1.30 9.71 -14.78
N GLY A 463 0.23 10.28 -14.21
CA GLY A 463 0.16 10.55 -12.77
C GLY A 463 -1.23 10.31 -12.24
N TYR A 464 -1.32 9.86 -10.98
CA TYR A 464 -2.60 9.66 -10.30
C TYR A 464 -2.73 10.55 -9.05
N SER A 465 -3.96 10.98 -8.74
CA SER A 465 -4.25 11.89 -7.63
C SER A 465 -3.36 13.16 -7.69
N MET A 466 -2.58 13.46 -6.67
CA MET A 466 -1.61 14.57 -6.65
C MET A 466 -0.60 14.47 -7.81
N GLY A 467 -0.14 13.27 -8.15
CA GLY A 467 0.74 13.06 -9.31
C GLY A 467 0.06 13.45 -10.64
N GLY A 468 -1.25 13.28 -10.73
CA GLY A 468 -2.06 13.76 -11.87
C GLY A 468 -2.12 15.29 -11.93
N MET A 469 -2.26 15.97 -10.78
CA MET A 469 -2.16 17.44 -10.72
C MET A 469 -0.78 17.93 -11.16
N HIS A 470 0.30 17.32 -10.65
CA HIS A 470 1.66 17.65 -11.08
C HIS A 470 1.86 17.42 -12.58
N ALA A 471 1.41 16.29 -13.12
CA ALA A 471 1.50 16.00 -14.55
C ALA A 471 0.83 17.09 -15.41
N LEU A 472 -0.35 17.56 -15.00
CA LEU A 472 -1.08 18.64 -15.70
C LEU A 472 -0.37 19.98 -15.56
N LYS A 473 0.14 20.35 -14.38
CA LYS A 473 0.92 21.59 -14.19
C LYS A 473 2.22 21.57 -14.97
N ILE A 474 2.92 20.44 -14.99
CA ILE A 474 4.14 20.23 -15.79
C ILE A 474 3.82 20.36 -17.27
N ALA A 475 2.76 19.72 -17.77
CA ALA A 475 2.35 19.84 -19.16
C ALA A 475 2.10 21.29 -19.57
N ALA A 476 1.37 22.07 -18.73
CA ALA A 476 1.11 23.47 -18.97
C ALA A 476 2.40 24.33 -19.04
N ALA A 477 3.36 24.04 -18.15
CA ALA A 477 4.66 24.74 -18.11
C ALA A 477 5.59 24.29 -19.24
N ASP A 478 5.66 22.97 -19.53
CA ASP A 478 6.57 22.39 -20.52
C ASP A 478 6.18 22.72 -21.95
N ARG A 479 4.93 23.06 -22.22
CA ARG A 479 4.46 23.47 -23.55
C ARG A 479 5.29 24.61 -24.16
N ARG A 480 5.90 25.47 -23.32
CA ARG A 480 6.74 26.59 -23.76
C ARG A 480 8.19 26.21 -23.95
N THR A 481 8.71 25.29 -23.14
CA THR A 481 10.11 24.92 -23.08
C THR A 481 10.41 23.62 -23.80
N ASP A 482 9.42 22.74 -23.93
CA ASP A 482 9.51 21.41 -24.55
C ASP A 482 10.71 20.59 -24.06
N THR A 483 11.06 20.76 -22.77
CA THR A 483 12.24 20.14 -22.15
C THR A 483 12.12 18.64 -22.05
N LEU A 484 10.91 18.15 -21.68
CA LEU A 484 10.65 16.73 -21.45
C LEU A 484 10.27 15.99 -22.73
N LYS A 485 9.98 16.70 -23.83
CA LYS A 485 9.53 16.10 -25.12
C LYS A 485 8.35 15.15 -24.94
N LEU A 486 7.34 15.59 -24.15
CA LEU A 486 6.15 14.79 -23.87
C LEU A 486 5.27 14.62 -25.09
N ASP A 487 5.00 13.38 -25.48
CA ASP A 487 4.05 13.05 -26.54
C ASP A 487 2.62 12.89 -26.00
N ARG A 488 2.47 12.43 -24.73
CA ARG A 488 1.18 12.22 -24.07
C ARG A 488 1.26 12.54 -22.57
N VAL A 489 0.16 13.01 -22.01
CA VAL A 489 0.00 13.23 -20.57
C VAL A 489 -1.30 12.59 -20.12
N ILE A 490 -1.23 11.69 -19.15
CA ILE A 490 -2.37 10.96 -18.58
C ILE A 490 -2.53 11.38 -17.12
N ALA A 491 -3.64 12.04 -16.80
CA ALA A 491 -3.98 12.38 -15.43
C ALA A 491 -5.14 11.50 -14.94
N ILE A 492 -4.90 10.76 -13.86
CA ILE A 492 -5.85 9.81 -13.29
C ILE A 492 -6.36 10.37 -11.97
N ASN A 493 -7.65 10.61 -11.86
CA ASN A 493 -8.31 11.20 -10.69
C ASN A 493 -7.57 12.43 -10.12
N PRO A 494 -7.15 13.43 -10.95
CA PRO A 494 -6.50 14.62 -10.43
C PRO A 494 -7.52 15.49 -9.67
N PRO A 495 -7.28 15.93 -8.42
CA PRO A 495 -8.08 17.00 -7.83
C PRO A 495 -8.06 18.26 -8.70
N ALA A 496 -9.16 18.98 -8.76
CA ALA A 496 -9.22 20.26 -9.49
C ALA A 496 -8.52 21.38 -8.71
N GLU A 497 -8.76 21.42 -7.39
CA GLU A 497 -8.20 22.38 -6.45
C GLU A 497 -7.60 21.64 -5.26
N LEU A 498 -6.33 21.91 -4.95
CA LEU A 498 -5.66 21.26 -3.81
C LEU A 498 -6.35 21.60 -2.48
N LEU A 499 -6.73 22.87 -2.30
CA LEU A 499 -7.39 23.31 -1.06
C LEU A 499 -8.71 22.58 -0.82
N HIS A 500 -9.55 22.40 -1.84
CA HIS A 500 -10.81 21.64 -1.73
C HIS A 500 -10.57 20.21 -1.27
N ALA A 501 -9.56 19.54 -1.86
CA ALA A 501 -9.21 18.18 -1.49
C ALA A 501 -8.71 18.08 -0.05
N LEU A 502 -7.89 19.04 0.41
CA LEU A 502 -7.39 19.08 1.79
C LEU A 502 -8.51 19.35 2.80
N GLU A 503 -9.39 20.31 2.53
CA GLU A 503 -10.54 20.60 3.40
C GLU A 503 -11.48 19.40 3.50
N ARG A 504 -11.77 18.74 2.38
CA ARG A 504 -12.62 17.55 2.36
C ARG A 504 -12.01 16.39 3.13
N ALA A 505 -10.70 16.18 2.96
CA ALA A 505 -9.97 15.16 3.71
C ALA A 505 -9.96 15.46 5.22
N GLU A 506 -9.89 16.74 5.61
CA GLU A 506 -9.98 17.13 7.02
C GLU A 506 -11.37 16.84 7.61
N ASP A 507 -12.44 17.13 6.86
CA ASP A 507 -13.81 16.81 7.29
C ASP A 507 -13.98 15.28 7.49
N PHE A 508 -13.34 14.47 6.65
CA PHE A 508 -13.31 13.02 6.81
C PHE A 508 -12.50 12.59 8.03
N ALA A 509 -11.31 13.17 8.24
CA ALA A 509 -10.47 12.84 9.38
C ALA A 509 -11.17 13.16 10.72
N LYS A 510 -11.89 14.27 10.82
CA LYS A 510 -12.62 14.69 12.03
C LYS A 510 -13.65 13.67 12.50
N LYS A 511 -14.24 12.90 11.58
CA LYS A 511 -15.17 11.82 11.94
C LYS A 511 -14.53 10.75 12.84
N SER A 512 -13.21 10.63 12.85
CA SER A 512 -12.50 9.68 13.72
C SER A 512 -12.53 10.08 15.20
N GLY A 513 -12.76 11.35 15.54
CA GLY A 513 -12.83 11.84 16.91
C GLY A 513 -13.94 11.22 17.77
N ARG A 514 -14.90 10.55 17.15
CA ARG A 514 -15.96 9.81 17.85
C ARG A 514 -15.50 8.48 18.46
N TYR A 515 -14.34 7.96 18.05
CA TYR A 515 -13.81 6.70 18.54
C TYR A 515 -12.86 6.93 19.70
N SER A 516 -12.98 6.09 20.72
CA SER A 516 -11.90 5.94 21.68
C SER A 516 -10.66 5.35 20.99
N PRO A 517 -9.46 5.54 21.52
CA PRO A 517 -8.23 4.96 20.97
C PRO A 517 -8.32 3.44 20.78
N LYS A 518 -8.92 2.74 21.71
CA LYS A 518 -9.13 1.29 21.61
C LYS A 518 -10.06 0.91 20.45
N GLU A 519 -11.22 1.57 20.33
CA GLU A 519 -12.15 1.32 19.22
C GLU A 519 -11.53 1.61 17.86
N ALA A 520 -10.76 2.69 17.75
CA ALA A 520 -10.05 3.01 16.50
C ALA A 520 -9.03 1.94 16.13
N MET A 521 -8.26 1.45 17.11
CA MET A 521 -7.30 0.36 16.90
C MET A 521 -8.01 -0.94 16.51
N ASP A 522 -9.12 -1.26 17.15
CA ASP A 522 -9.93 -2.43 16.83
C ASP A 522 -10.38 -2.41 15.36
N LYS A 523 -10.85 -1.26 14.87
CA LYS A 523 -11.24 -1.08 13.47
C LYS A 523 -10.07 -1.19 12.50
N ILE A 524 -8.94 -0.59 12.81
CA ILE A 524 -7.70 -0.71 12.01
C ILE A 524 -7.28 -2.18 11.94
N ALA A 525 -7.33 -2.91 13.06
CA ALA A 525 -6.98 -4.33 13.11
C ALA A 525 -7.97 -5.19 12.29
N GLU A 526 -9.28 -4.92 12.35
CA GLU A 526 -10.29 -5.63 11.55
C GLU A 526 -10.03 -5.49 10.05
N ILE A 527 -9.75 -4.27 9.60
CA ILE A 527 -9.40 -4.00 8.20
C ILE A 527 -8.11 -4.72 7.82
N GLY A 528 -7.07 -4.61 8.66
CA GLY A 528 -5.79 -5.29 8.45
C GLY A 528 -5.95 -6.81 8.40
N GLY A 529 -6.72 -7.39 9.31
CA GLY A 529 -7.04 -8.83 9.34
C GLY A 529 -7.80 -9.30 8.11
N PHE A 530 -8.72 -8.48 7.60
CA PHE A 530 -9.43 -8.77 6.35
C PHE A 530 -8.50 -8.77 5.13
N ILE A 531 -7.60 -7.79 5.04
CA ILE A 531 -6.62 -7.69 3.96
C ILE A 531 -5.65 -8.89 3.99
N LEU A 532 -5.10 -9.20 5.18
CA LEU A 532 -4.15 -10.30 5.35
C LEU A 532 -4.78 -11.67 5.12
N ALA A 533 -6.06 -11.84 5.46
CA ALA A 533 -6.79 -13.07 5.18
C ALA A 533 -6.95 -13.34 3.67
N GLY A 534 -6.84 -12.32 2.83
CA GLY A 534 -7.14 -12.39 1.40
C GLY A 534 -8.62 -12.60 1.13
N ARG A 535 -9.09 -12.30 -0.09
CA ARG A 535 -10.53 -12.38 -0.38
C ARG A 535 -11.03 -13.75 -0.78
N HIS A 536 -10.18 -14.59 -1.33
CA HIS A 536 -10.64 -15.87 -1.89
C HIS A 536 -10.47 -17.07 -0.96
N GLY A 537 -9.92 -16.90 0.21
CA GLY A 537 -9.71 -18.02 1.14
C GLY A 537 -8.79 -19.13 0.62
N LYS A 538 -8.48 -19.13 -0.68
CA LYS A 538 -7.57 -20.09 -1.29
C LYS A 538 -6.14 -19.69 -0.98
N THR A 539 -5.43 -20.63 -0.40
CA THR A 539 -3.99 -20.57 -0.26
C THR A 539 -3.37 -21.46 -1.34
N ASP A 540 -2.22 -21.06 -1.82
CA ASP A 540 -1.38 -21.95 -2.60
C ASP A 540 -0.99 -23.16 -1.72
N LEU A 541 -0.97 -24.37 -2.28
CA LEU A 541 -0.53 -25.60 -1.58
C LEU A 541 0.86 -25.45 -0.96
N LEU A 542 1.72 -24.65 -1.57
CA LEU A 542 3.08 -24.39 -1.13
C LEU A 542 3.23 -23.13 -0.31
N SER A 543 2.20 -22.28 -0.25
CA SER A 543 2.24 -21.06 0.53
C SER A 543 0.94 -20.86 1.31
N SER A 544 1.04 -20.51 2.57
CA SER A 544 -0.10 -20.08 3.38
C SER A 544 -0.59 -18.66 3.03
N ARG A 545 -0.01 -18.04 2.01
CA ARG A 545 -0.32 -16.66 1.62
C ARG A 545 -1.56 -16.59 0.75
N PRO A 546 -2.44 -15.61 1.00
CA PRO A 546 -3.63 -15.41 0.18
C PRO A 546 -3.26 -14.99 -1.24
N ILE A 547 -3.94 -15.59 -2.22
CA ILE A 547 -3.83 -15.20 -3.64
C ILE A 547 -4.65 -13.92 -3.84
N MET A 548 -4.04 -12.92 -4.47
CA MET A 548 -4.75 -11.68 -4.82
C MET A 548 -5.75 -11.94 -5.95
N PRO A 549 -6.96 -11.39 -5.87
CA PRO A 549 -7.95 -11.54 -6.94
C PRO A 549 -7.46 -10.84 -8.22
N PRO A 550 -7.86 -11.36 -9.41
CA PRO A 550 -7.66 -10.65 -10.67
C PRO A 550 -8.38 -9.29 -10.64
N PRO A 551 -8.06 -8.37 -11.54
CA PRO A 551 -8.78 -7.09 -11.61
C PRO A 551 -10.28 -7.27 -11.78
N LEU A 552 -11.07 -6.40 -11.15
CA LEU A 552 -12.53 -6.40 -11.26
C LEU A 552 -12.97 -6.39 -12.74
N GLY A 553 -13.84 -7.34 -13.12
CA GLY A 553 -14.33 -7.48 -14.49
C GLY A 553 -13.36 -8.16 -15.46
N ALA A 554 -12.22 -8.67 -15.00
CA ALA A 554 -11.35 -9.54 -15.79
C ALA A 554 -11.94 -10.95 -15.89
N PRO A 555 -11.56 -11.76 -16.91
CA PRO A 555 -11.95 -13.16 -16.97
C PRO A 555 -11.55 -13.91 -15.66
N GLY A 556 -12.49 -14.64 -15.07
CA GLY A 556 -12.29 -15.35 -13.81
C GLY A 556 -12.30 -14.47 -12.55
N ALA A 557 -12.62 -13.17 -12.69
CA ALA A 557 -12.77 -12.29 -11.54
C ALA A 557 -13.97 -12.70 -10.67
N PRO A 558 -13.85 -12.60 -9.34
CA PRO A 558 -14.95 -12.85 -8.43
C PRO A 558 -16.04 -11.79 -8.56
N HIS A 559 -17.18 -12.04 -7.89
CA HIS A 559 -18.25 -11.08 -7.84
C HIS A 559 -17.80 -9.73 -7.26
N PRO A 560 -18.23 -8.58 -7.81
CA PRO A 560 -17.81 -7.25 -7.33
C PRO A 560 -17.95 -7.04 -5.83
N GLY A 561 -18.95 -7.63 -5.18
CA GLY A 561 -19.15 -7.58 -3.74
C GLY A 561 -18.01 -8.18 -2.92
N GLU A 562 -17.24 -9.09 -3.51
CA GLU A 562 -16.10 -9.73 -2.83
C GLU A 562 -14.86 -8.82 -2.73
N TYR A 563 -14.79 -7.75 -3.54
CA TYR A 563 -13.76 -6.73 -3.43
C TYR A 563 -14.04 -5.71 -2.32
N ARG A 564 -15.28 -5.64 -1.82
CA ARG A 564 -15.63 -4.69 -0.77
C ARG A 564 -14.98 -5.04 0.55
N MET A 565 -14.44 -4.03 1.20
CA MET A 565 -13.94 -4.16 2.58
C MET A 565 -15.12 -4.11 3.57
N PRO A 566 -15.02 -4.82 4.70
CA PRO A 566 -16.04 -4.79 5.77
C PRO A 566 -15.87 -3.52 6.61
N VAL A 567 -16.06 -2.36 5.99
CA VAL A 567 -15.97 -1.06 6.66
C VAL A 567 -17.30 -0.33 6.52
N SER A 568 -17.68 0.43 7.52
CA SER A 568 -18.82 1.33 7.41
C SER A 568 -18.48 2.52 6.50
N PRO A 569 -19.48 3.21 5.93
CA PRO A 569 -19.23 4.44 5.15
C PRO A 569 -18.38 5.48 5.88
N ASP A 570 -18.66 5.68 7.15
CA ASP A 570 -17.93 6.64 7.99
C ASP A 570 -16.49 6.19 8.28
N ASP A 571 -16.26 4.88 8.50
CA ASP A 571 -14.90 4.35 8.68
C ASP A 571 -14.06 4.51 7.41
N ALA A 572 -14.66 4.32 6.23
CA ALA A 572 -14.00 4.54 4.96
C ALA A 572 -13.58 6.01 4.77
N GLU A 573 -14.44 6.96 5.13
CA GLU A 573 -14.12 8.38 5.14
C GLU A 573 -13.01 8.72 6.15
N CYS A 574 -13.10 8.19 7.39
CA CYS A 574 -12.03 8.36 8.39
C CYS A 574 -10.67 7.88 7.87
N LEU A 575 -10.62 6.70 7.25
CA LEU A 575 -9.38 6.16 6.70
C LEU A 575 -8.78 7.04 5.62
N LEU A 576 -9.61 7.57 4.71
CA LEU A 576 -9.15 8.53 3.69
C LEU A 576 -8.54 9.79 4.33
N GLY A 577 -9.22 10.38 5.28
CA GLY A 577 -8.75 11.58 5.96
C GLY A 577 -7.48 11.35 6.78
N LEU A 578 -7.45 10.27 7.57
CA LEU A 578 -6.29 9.92 8.42
C LEU A 578 -5.05 9.55 7.59
N SER A 579 -5.21 8.96 6.41
CA SER A 579 -4.08 8.67 5.53
C SER A 579 -3.38 9.94 5.05
N LEU A 580 -4.15 10.99 4.74
CA LEU A 580 -3.63 12.30 4.35
C LEU A 580 -2.97 13.03 5.54
N ARG A 581 -3.55 12.94 6.75
CA ARG A 581 -2.92 13.47 7.96
C ARG A 581 -1.60 12.76 8.29
N SER A 582 -1.52 11.45 8.14
CA SER A 582 -0.27 10.71 8.32
C SER A 582 0.82 11.18 7.34
N THR A 583 0.45 11.45 6.08
CA THR A 583 1.37 12.05 5.11
C THR A 583 1.83 13.44 5.56
N LEU A 584 0.89 14.29 6.03
CA LEU A 584 1.21 15.62 6.55
C LEU A 584 2.19 15.57 7.71
N ARG A 585 2.01 14.66 8.65
CA ARG A 585 2.94 14.43 9.76
C ARG A 585 4.36 14.15 9.25
N SER A 586 4.52 13.24 8.28
CA SER A 586 5.81 12.90 7.69
C SER A 586 6.47 14.10 7.01
N VAL A 587 5.69 14.87 6.27
CA VAL A 587 6.14 16.12 5.61
C VAL A 587 6.63 17.13 6.65
N LEU A 588 5.83 17.40 7.68
CA LEU A 588 6.17 18.35 8.74
C LEU A 588 7.39 17.90 9.54
N ALA A 589 7.48 16.62 9.92
CA ALA A 589 8.62 16.06 10.62
C ALA A 589 9.91 16.21 9.80
N THR A 590 9.84 15.94 8.50
CA THR A 590 10.97 16.04 7.59
C THR A 590 11.48 17.47 7.46
N VAL A 591 10.59 18.43 7.22
CA VAL A 591 10.98 19.84 7.09
C VAL A 591 11.47 20.40 8.43
N HIS A 592 10.75 20.09 9.54
CA HIS A 592 11.09 20.55 10.89
C HIS A 592 12.46 20.05 11.37
N ARG A 593 12.90 18.86 10.92
CA ARG A 593 14.25 18.33 11.19
C ARG A 593 15.34 19.18 10.57
N GLU A 594 15.12 19.67 9.35
CA GLU A 594 16.10 20.42 8.59
C GLU A 594 16.00 21.93 8.86
N ARG A 595 14.80 22.41 9.08
CA ARG A 595 14.45 23.80 9.37
C ARG A 595 13.26 23.87 10.32
N PRO A 596 13.42 24.41 11.54
CA PRO A 596 12.32 24.52 12.47
C PRO A 596 11.09 25.23 11.87
N VAL A 597 9.93 24.62 12.01
CA VAL A 597 8.64 25.22 11.64
C VAL A 597 8.15 26.00 12.85
N GLU A 598 7.97 27.32 12.73
CA GLU A 598 7.71 28.24 13.84
C GLU A 598 6.50 27.88 14.72
N THR A 599 5.51 27.20 14.14
CA THR A 599 4.29 26.80 14.85
C THR A 599 4.48 25.54 15.68
N ILE A 600 5.66 24.89 15.62
CA ILE A 600 5.98 23.64 16.29
C ILE A 600 7.04 23.93 17.36
N ASP A 601 6.60 23.97 18.61
CA ASP A 601 7.41 24.35 19.77
C ASP A 601 8.28 23.22 20.35
N VAL A 602 8.14 21.99 19.81
CA VAL A 602 8.92 20.83 20.24
C VAL A 602 10.09 20.59 19.29
N PRO A 603 11.35 20.68 19.74
CA PRO A 603 12.50 20.50 18.87
C PRO A 603 12.64 19.06 18.40
N PHE A 604 13.20 18.87 17.21
CA PHE A 604 13.57 17.55 16.71
C PHE A 604 14.75 16.99 17.52
N LYS A 605 14.55 15.86 18.18
CA LYS A 605 15.59 15.11 18.89
C LYS A 605 15.86 13.78 18.20
N LEU A 606 17.12 13.38 18.07
CA LEU A 606 17.50 12.17 17.34
C LEU A 606 16.94 10.88 17.95
N LEU A 607 16.97 10.77 19.26
CA LEU A 607 16.62 9.55 20.01
C LEU A 607 15.30 9.63 20.77
N SER A 608 14.58 10.75 20.73
CA SER A 608 13.30 10.91 21.41
C SER A 608 12.39 11.81 20.59
N ARG A 609 11.37 11.26 19.96
CA ARG A 609 10.49 11.95 19.03
C ARG A 609 9.00 11.79 19.34
N ASN A 610 8.62 10.97 20.32
CA ASN A 610 7.21 10.71 20.61
C ASN A 610 6.44 12.00 20.91
N GLN A 611 7.02 12.92 21.70
CA GLN A 611 6.39 14.20 22.01
C GLN A 611 6.21 15.06 20.75
N LEU A 612 7.21 15.10 19.88
CA LEU A 612 7.11 15.81 18.60
C LEU A 612 5.99 15.21 17.73
N TYR A 613 5.94 13.90 17.60
CA TYR A 613 4.90 13.25 16.79
C TYR A 613 3.49 13.49 17.33
N CYS A 614 3.29 13.49 18.64
CA CYS A 614 2.00 13.87 19.24
C CYS A 614 1.58 15.29 18.84
N LYS A 615 2.52 16.24 18.82
CA LYS A 615 2.25 17.62 18.36
C LYS A 615 2.00 17.70 16.86
N LEU A 616 2.74 16.96 16.05
CA LEU A 616 2.57 16.91 14.59
C LEU A 616 1.22 16.28 14.18
N ASP A 617 0.79 15.22 14.85
CA ASP A 617 -0.50 14.58 14.60
C ASP A 617 -1.69 15.47 15.03
N ALA A 618 -1.46 16.46 15.91
CA ALA A 618 -2.46 17.46 16.27
C ALA A 618 -2.63 18.56 15.20
N VAL A 619 -1.68 18.72 14.27
CA VAL A 619 -1.79 19.69 13.18
C VAL A 619 -2.79 19.16 12.15
N ASP A 620 -3.88 19.90 11.96
CA ASP A 620 -4.89 19.60 10.95
C ASP A 620 -4.50 20.11 9.55
N LEU A 621 -5.16 19.59 8.52
CA LEU A 621 -4.90 19.96 7.13
C LEU A 621 -5.26 21.43 6.84
N ARG A 622 -6.24 21.99 7.56
CA ARG A 622 -6.59 23.41 7.44
C ARG A 622 -5.52 24.31 8.05
N THR A 623 -5.03 23.98 9.25
CA THR A 623 -3.91 24.70 9.88
C THR A 623 -2.67 24.65 8.98
N TYR A 624 -2.38 23.49 8.38
CA TYR A 624 -1.31 23.38 7.40
C TYR A 624 -1.51 24.33 6.22
N ALA A 625 -2.67 24.26 5.56
CA ALA A 625 -2.95 25.03 4.36
C ALA A 625 -3.01 26.54 4.64
N PHE A 626 -3.70 26.96 5.71
CA PHE A 626 -4.00 28.38 5.93
C PHE A 626 -2.98 29.12 6.79
N ARG A 627 -2.18 28.43 7.60
CA ARG A 627 -1.23 29.06 8.53
C ARG A 627 0.23 28.67 8.25
N ILE A 628 0.51 27.38 8.11
CA ILE A 628 1.90 26.89 8.06
C ILE A 628 2.49 27.06 6.65
N LEU A 629 1.79 26.62 5.62
CA LEU A 629 2.27 26.71 4.23
C LEU A 629 2.47 28.16 3.78
N PRO A 630 1.51 29.11 3.99
CA PRO A 630 1.71 30.50 3.58
C PRO A 630 2.87 31.21 4.29
N ALA A 631 3.20 30.84 5.53
CA ALA A 631 4.34 31.40 6.26
C ALA A 631 5.70 31.16 5.56
N GLN A 632 5.79 30.15 4.69
CA GLN A 632 7.00 29.92 3.88
C GLN A 632 7.08 30.81 2.63
N TYR A 633 6.00 31.48 2.27
CA TYR A 633 5.89 32.32 1.07
C TYR A 633 5.44 33.74 1.44
N PRO A 634 6.19 34.46 2.30
CA PRO A 634 5.74 35.76 2.84
C PRO A 634 5.56 36.85 1.77
N ALA A 635 6.20 36.69 0.63
CA ALA A 635 6.07 37.62 -0.50
C ALA A 635 4.83 37.32 -1.39
N THR A 636 4.14 36.20 -1.16
CA THR A 636 2.97 35.79 -1.96
C THR A 636 1.72 35.95 -1.13
N ASP A 637 0.74 36.68 -1.65
CA ASP A 637 -0.58 36.76 -1.00
C ASP A 637 -1.21 35.36 -0.86
N ARG A 638 -1.85 35.11 0.28
CA ARG A 638 -2.41 33.78 0.58
C ARG A 638 -3.46 33.34 -0.43
N ASN A 639 -4.31 34.23 -0.89
CA ASN A 639 -5.34 33.89 -1.88
C ASN A 639 -4.71 33.59 -3.23
N GLU A 640 -3.66 34.33 -3.58
CA GLU A 640 -2.87 34.07 -4.79
C GLU A 640 -2.13 32.73 -4.71
N LEU A 641 -1.56 32.36 -3.56
CA LEU A 641 -0.93 31.06 -3.33
C LEU A 641 -1.93 29.93 -3.60
N PHE A 642 -3.14 30.02 -3.05
CA PHE A 642 -4.17 29.01 -3.28
C PHE A 642 -4.63 28.97 -4.73
N ARG A 643 -4.89 30.15 -5.32
CA ARG A 643 -5.28 30.27 -6.72
C ARG A 643 -4.26 29.61 -7.65
N LEU A 644 -2.97 29.84 -7.41
CA LEU A 644 -1.89 29.24 -8.18
C LEU A 644 -1.72 27.75 -7.93
N SER A 645 -2.11 27.26 -6.76
CA SER A 645 -2.05 25.84 -6.40
C SER A 645 -3.22 25.00 -6.95
N GLY A 646 -4.20 25.61 -7.63
CA GLY A 646 -5.29 24.90 -8.31
C GLY A 646 -5.06 24.76 -9.82
N LEU A 647 -5.76 23.80 -10.46
CA LEU A 647 -5.73 23.62 -11.91
C LEU A 647 -6.44 24.74 -12.67
N ARG A 648 -7.37 25.46 -12.04
CA ARG A 648 -8.09 26.60 -12.64
C ARG A 648 -7.12 27.66 -13.11
N SER A 649 -6.00 27.89 -12.40
CA SER A 649 -4.98 28.89 -12.76
C SER A 649 -4.30 28.61 -14.12
N VAL A 650 -4.28 27.37 -14.58
CA VAL A 650 -3.71 26.93 -15.87
C VAL A 650 -4.75 26.38 -16.83
N GLY A 651 -6.04 26.51 -16.51
CA GLY A 651 -7.16 25.92 -17.26
C GLY A 651 -7.14 26.20 -18.75
N ARG A 652 -6.82 27.45 -19.18
CA ARG A 652 -6.69 27.80 -20.61
C ARG A 652 -5.59 27.03 -21.31
N SER A 653 -4.42 26.86 -20.65
CA SER A 653 -3.31 26.09 -21.21
C SER A 653 -3.65 24.62 -21.33
N LEU A 654 -4.34 24.05 -20.32
CA LEU A 654 -4.79 22.66 -20.31
C LEU A 654 -5.86 22.40 -21.40
N ALA A 655 -6.79 23.33 -21.56
CA ALA A 655 -7.83 23.23 -22.59
C ALA A 655 -7.23 23.22 -24.02
N ALA A 656 -6.15 23.95 -24.22
CA ALA A 656 -5.49 24.10 -25.52
C ALA A 656 -4.42 23.03 -25.82
N ASP A 657 -4.13 22.11 -24.89
CA ASP A 657 -3.09 21.08 -25.09
C ASP A 657 -3.71 19.74 -25.54
N PRO A 658 -3.51 19.35 -26.82
CA PRO A 658 -4.11 18.11 -27.36
C PRO A 658 -3.45 16.83 -26.83
N ARG A 659 -2.28 16.91 -26.19
CA ARG A 659 -1.54 15.75 -25.64
C ARG A 659 -2.20 15.20 -24.38
N ILE A 660 -3.01 16.03 -23.68
CA ILE A 660 -3.58 15.67 -22.39
C ILE A 660 -4.80 14.76 -22.54
N ARG A 661 -4.83 13.73 -21.71
CA ARG A 661 -5.98 12.86 -21.47
C ARG A 661 -6.22 12.76 -19.96
N VAL A 662 -7.48 12.75 -19.57
CA VAL A 662 -7.89 12.63 -18.17
C VAL A 662 -8.83 11.44 -18.04
N ILE A 663 -8.66 10.64 -17.00
CA ILE A 663 -9.63 9.63 -16.59
C ILE A 663 -9.99 9.89 -15.14
N HIS A 664 -11.26 9.97 -14.82
CA HIS A 664 -11.73 10.39 -13.51
C HIS A 664 -12.99 9.65 -13.09
N SER A 665 -13.08 9.23 -11.82
CA SER A 665 -14.31 8.71 -11.26
C SER A 665 -15.31 9.84 -11.05
N TRP A 666 -16.53 9.68 -11.57
CA TRP A 666 -17.58 10.72 -11.47
C TRP A 666 -17.94 11.06 -10.02
N ASN A 667 -17.91 10.07 -9.16
CA ASN A 667 -18.25 10.18 -7.75
C ASN A 667 -17.04 10.29 -6.82
N ASP A 668 -15.92 10.85 -7.30
CA ASP A 668 -14.75 11.06 -6.47
C ASP A 668 -15.07 11.99 -5.29
N PRO A 669 -14.93 11.52 -4.02
CA PRO A 669 -15.33 12.31 -2.86
C PRO A 669 -14.45 13.54 -2.59
N LEU A 670 -13.31 13.68 -3.29
CA LEU A 670 -12.42 14.84 -3.19
C LEU A 670 -12.80 15.96 -4.16
N LEU A 671 -13.74 15.76 -5.08
CA LEU A 671 -14.30 16.82 -5.92
C LEU A 671 -15.41 17.56 -5.17
N VAL A 672 -15.35 18.87 -5.14
CA VAL A 672 -16.28 19.74 -4.41
C VAL A 672 -16.90 20.77 -5.34
N GLY A 673 -18.17 21.09 -5.11
CA GLY A 673 -18.87 22.13 -5.84
C GLY A 673 -18.93 21.92 -7.34
N ASP A 674 -18.32 22.80 -8.14
CA ASP A 674 -18.30 22.71 -9.60
C ASP A 674 -16.99 22.13 -10.18
N ASP A 675 -16.16 21.47 -9.35
CA ASP A 675 -14.87 20.89 -9.78
C ASP A 675 -15.03 19.92 -10.95
N ALA A 676 -16.00 19.00 -10.86
CA ALA A 676 -16.28 18.07 -11.94
C ALA A 676 -16.68 18.80 -13.24
N ARG A 677 -17.52 19.83 -13.15
CA ARG A 677 -17.92 20.65 -14.30
C ARG A 677 -16.75 21.45 -14.88
N PHE A 678 -15.85 21.93 -14.02
CA PHE A 678 -14.63 22.59 -14.47
C PHE A 678 -13.75 21.64 -15.28
N LEU A 679 -13.50 20.43 -14.78
CA LEU A 679 -12.72 19.42 -15.49
C LEU A 679 -13.38 19.03 -16.81
N ASP A 680 -14.69 18.79 -16.81
CA ASP A 680 -15.44 18.44 -18.02
C ASP A 680 -15.39 19.54 -19.10
N ARG A 681 -15.56 20.81 -18.70
CA ARG A 681 -15.44 21.95 -19.62
C ARG A 681 -14.03 22.14 -20.16
N THR A 682 -13.01 21.92 -19.31
CA THR A 682 -11.61 22.15 -19.66
C THR A 682 -11.10 21.09 -20.63
N PHE A 683 -11.46 19.84 -20.42
CA PHE A 683 -10.93 18.73 -21.24
C PHE A 683 -11.89 18.27 -22.34
N GLY A 684 -13.20 18.48 -22.17
CA GLY A 684 -14.21 18.08 -23.17
C GLY A 684 -14.08 16.59 -23.50
N GLY A 685 -14.04 16.22 -24.80
CA GLY A 685 -13.87 14.82 -25.23
C GLY A 685 -12.55 14.16 -24.85
N ARG A 686 -11.65 14.86 -24.19
CA ARG A 686 -10.37 14.33 -23.70
C ARG A 686 -10.41 13.85 -22.25
N ILE A 687 -11.56 13.94 -21.57
CA ILE A 687 -11.79 13.33 -20.26
C ILE A 687 -12.71 12.12 -20.40
N VAL A 688 -12.37 11.06 -19.70
CA VAL A 688 -13.19 9.86 -19.53
C VAL A 688 -13.71 9.85 -18.12
N TRP A 689 -15.02 9.90 -17.97
CA TRP A 689 -15.70 9.79 -16.68
C TRP A 689 -16.08 8.34 -16.42
N VAL A 690 -15.52 7.75 -15.35
CA VAL A 690 -15.86 6.40 -14.91
C VAL A 690 -17.08 6.48 -13.99
N SER A 691 -18.04 5.58 -14.19
CA SER A 691 -19.34 5.59 -13.51
C SER A 691 -19.30 5.42 -11.98
N GLY A 692 -18.17 5.05 -11.40
CA GLY A 692 -17.98 4.83 -9.97
C GLY A 692 -16.51 4.62 -9.60
N GLY A 693 -16.27 4.14 -8.37
CA GLY A 693 -14.93 3.83 -7.90
C GLY A 693 -14.35 4.85 -6.91
N GLY A 694 -15.05 5.95 -6.63
CA GLY A 694 -14.56 6.96 -5.70
C GLY A 694 -13.17 7.49 -6.07
N HIS A 695 -12.34 7.82 -5.07
CA HIS A 695 -10.98 8.26 -5.32
C HIS A 695 -10.04 7.08 -5.58
N LEU A 696 -9.60 6.90 -6.82
CA LEU A 696 -8.67 5.85 -7.29
C LEU A 696 -9.18 4.40 -7.24
N GLY A 697 -10.32 4.11 -6.61
CA GLY A 697 -10.82 2.72 -6.53
C GLY A 697 -11.21 2.14 -7.89
N SER A 698 -11.49 2.99 -8.88
CA SER A 698 -11.72 2.56 -10.26
C SER A 698 -10.51 1.88 -10.92
N LEU A 699 -9.28 2.13 -10.41
CA LEU A 699 -8.05 1.50 -10.90
C LEU A 699 -8.03 -0.03 -10.73
N CYS A 700 -8.81 -0.59 -9.80
CA CYS A 700 -8.93 -2.04 -9.65
C CYS A 700 -9.72 -2.70 -10.79
N ALA A 701 -10.41 -1.94 -11.65
CA ALA A 701 -11.23 -2.46 -12.74
C ALA A 701 -10.44 -2.64 -14.04
N HIS A 702 -10.54 -3.83 -14.62
CA HIS A 702 -9.85 -4.17 -15.88
C HIS A 702 -10.19 -3.21 -17.03
N GLN A 703 -11.45 -2.82 -17.15
CA GLN A 703 -11.90 -1.89 -18.19
C GLN A 703 -11.24 -0.53 -18.05
N VAL A 704 -11.04 -0.03 -16.81
CA VAL A 704 -10.36 1.24 -16.56
C VAL A 704 -8.86 1.12 -16.87
N GLN A 705 -8.22 0.01 -16.49
CA GLN A 705 -6.83 -0.25 -16.81
C GLN A 705 -6.59 -0.28 -18.32
N ARG A 706 -7.43 -0.98 -19.06
CA ARG A 706 -7.38 -0.99 -20.55
C ARG A 706 -7.58 0.41 -21.13
N LYS A 707 -8.54 1.18 -20.58
CA LYS A 707 -8.79 2.56 -21.06
C LYS A 707 -7.60 3.48 -20.83
N ILE A 708 -6.89 3.35 -19.71
CA ILE A 708 -5.65 4.10 -19.45
C ILE A 708 -4.62 3.84 -20.55
N ILE A 709 -4.41 2.59 -20.92
CA ILE A 709 -3.46 2.23 -21.99
C ILE A 709 -3.94 2.75 -23.35
N GLU A 710 -5.23 2.61 -23.70
CA GLU A 710 -5.80 3.17 -24.91
C GLU A 710 -5.56 4.69 -25.02
N LEU A 711 -5.73 5.42 -23.92
CA LEU A 711 -5.49 6.86 -23.87
C LEU A 711 -4.01 7.22 -24.02
N ALA A 712 -3.10 6.32 -23.66
CA ALA A 712 -1.66 6.50 -23.76
C ALA A 712 -1.12 6.23 -25.16
N GLU A 713 -1.83 5.44 -25.98
CA GLU A 713 -1.41 5.10 -27.34
C GLU A 713 -1.28 6.34 -28.25
N PRO A 714 -0.33 6.30 -29.21
CA PRO A 714 -0.29 7.29 -30.27
C PRO A 714 -1.62 7.35 -31.02
N THR A 715 -2.14 8.53 -31.29
CA THR A 715 -3.32 8.68 -32.17
C THR A 715 -2.97 8.10 -33.54
N PRO A 716 -3.73 7.13 -34.07
CA PRO A 716 -3.49 6.61 -35.42
C PRO A 716 -3.41 7.80 -36.37
N ALA A 717 -2.34 7.87 -37.18
CA ALA A 717 -2.30 8.83 -38.30
C ALA A 717 -3.57 8.60 -39.13
N SER A 718 -4.40 9.64 -39.27
CA SER A 718 -5.55 9.57 -40.15
C SER A 718 -5.04 9.08 -41.51
N SER A 719 -5.45 7.86 -41.92
CA SER A 719 -5.15 7.35 -43.25
C SER A 719 -5.62 8.39 -44.27
N PRO A 720 -4.76 8.86 -45.18
CA PRO A 720 -5.22 9.78 -46.22
C PRO A 720 -6.36 9.08 -46.93
N GLY A 721 -7.52 9.75 -46.95
CA GLY A 721 -8.76 9.21 -47.48
C GLY A 721 -8.53 8.54 -48.84
N LYS A 722 -8.84 7.25 -48.91
CA LYS A 722 -9.03 6.60 -50.23
C LYS A 722 -10.11 7.41 -50.95
N PRO A 723 -9.83 7.94 -52.16
CA PRO A 723 -10.86 8.58 -52.93
C PRO A 723 -11.97 7.55 -53.16
N ALA A 724 -13.20 7.95 -52.90
CA ALA A 724 -14.37 7.14 -53.18
C ALA A 724 -14.35 6.79 -54.68
N LEU A 725 -14.13 5.52 -55.01
CA LEU A 725 -14.36 4.98 -56.33
C LEU A 725 -15.86 5.13 -56.60
N SER A 726 -16.20 6.10 -57.46
CA SER A 726 -17.54 6.27 -57.98
C SER A 726 -17.95 4.97 -58.67
N SER A 727 -18.96 4.29 -58.14
CA SER A 727 -19.68 3.23 -58.85
C SER A 727 -20.49 3.87 -60.00
N ALA A 728 -19.92 3.92 -61.22
CA ALA A 728 -20.65 4.02 -62.40
C ALA A 728 -20.65 2.67 -63.14
N ARG A 729 -21.74 2.01 -63.06
CA ARG A 729 -22.47 1.03 -63.88
C ARG A 729 -22.97 -0.18 -63.12
#